data_b84e7acc71df6cd7389a060a9866dce2
#
_entry.id   b84e7acc71df6cd7389a060a9866dce2
#
_cell.length_a   1.000
_cell.length_b   1.000
_cell.length_c   1.000
_cell.angle_alpha   90.00
_cell.angle_beta   90.00
_cell.angle_gamma   90.00
#
_symmetry.space_group_name_H-M   'P 1'
#
loop_
_entity.id
_entity.type
_entity.pdbx_description
1 polymer ?
#
loop_
_entity_poly.entity_id
_entity_poly.type
_entity_poly.pdbx_seq_one_letter_code
_entity_poly.pdbx_strand_id
1 'polypeptide(L)'
;MTTDASNNPLLDFSGLPRFDAITAEHVTPAIDHLLEKSYAVVAALEAPTAEVTWDNFVAPLEDASELLGRAWGVVSHLNNVVDTPELRAAYNENQPKMTEFGTAVAQNEALFAKYKALRASAGFDALEPARKRIIDNAIRDFRMGGAELPAEQKERFAAIQEEHAAVSTRFSENVLDATNDYKLTVEDEADLAGLPDDAKQAAKALAEKEGKPGWMFSLHFPSYYPILQFADKRALRETVYRANATKASDLGEVFSKREDWDNTGNIVTLLKLRDEEAKLLGYKNFAEVSLVPKMAKDPEQVIAFLEDLARRARPYAEQDYAELSTFAKDELGIDQLQAWDIPYASEKLQEARYAFSAQEVKQYFPEHKVVDGLFRLISSLFSVTIAPDTAPAWHKDVRFFRIERDGKLLGQFYLDLYARAGKSGGAWMDDARGRRLGANGQLQTPVAYLTCNFTEPAVIDGKVQPSLFTHDEVITLFHEFGHGLHHMLTQVNELGVSGISGVEWDAVELPSQFMENFCWEWEVLSHMTAHAATGATLPRALYDKMLAAKNFQSGMQTLRQVEFSLLDMHLHYDFQPDGAKTVQQVIDEVRAKFSIVIPPAFNRFQNSFGHIFAGGYAAGYYSYKWAEVLSADAYAAFEEAQALGEDAVSETGKRYLREILSVGGSRPALESFTAFRGREPSIDALLRHSGMAA
;
A
#
# COMPACT_ATOMS: atom_id res chain seq x y z
N MET A 1 -1.53 -11.80 36.79
CA MET A 1 -2.88 -11.31 37.12
C MET A 1 -3.67 -11.43 35.83
N THR A 2 -4.65 -12.32 35.80
CA THR A 2 -5.55 -12.41 34.61
C THR A 2 -6.37 -11.11 34.59
N THR A 3 -6.11 -10.24 33.67
CA THR A 3 -6.95 -9.08 33.42
C THR A 3 -8.36 -9.58 33.09
N ASP A 4 -9.32 -9.19 33.90
CA ASP A 4 -10.72 -9.55 33.70
C ASP A 4 -11.16 -9.02 32.33
N ALA A 5 -11.68 -9.89 31.45
CA ALA A 5 -12.12 -9.52 30.11
C ALA A 5 -13.14 -8.36 30.12
N SER A 6 -13.85 -8.15 31.23
CA SER A 6 -14.84 -7.07 31.36
C SER A 6 -14.28 -5.65 31.29
N ASN A 7 -12.97 -5.44 31.50
CA ASN A 7 -12.32 -4.13 31.48
C ASN A 7 -11.22 -4.00 30.41
N ASN A 8 -11.12 -4.94 29.47
CA ASN A 8 -10.10 -4.91 28.44
C ASN A 8 -10.46 -3.88 27.34
N PRO A 9 -9.62 -2.85 27.09
CA PRO A 9 -9.93 -1.81 26.12
C PRO A 9 -10.01 -2.30 24.67
N LEU A 10 -9.41 -3.45 24.32
CA LEU A 10 -9.58 -4.10 23.01
C LEU A 10 -10.97 -4.70 22.81
N LEU A 11 -11.75 -4.88 23.88
CA LEU A 11 -13.12 -5.39 23.83
C LEU A 11 -14.18 -4.27 23.91
N ASP A 12 -13.75 -3.02 23.95
CA ASP A 12 -14.66 -1.86 23.90
C ASP A 12 -14.97 -1.51 22.43
N PHE A 13 -16.09 -2.01 21.94
CA PHE A 13 -16.58 -1.75 20.59
C PHE A 13 -17.63 -0.64 20.53
N SER A 14 -17.85 0.09 21.63
CA SER A 14 -18.87 1.16 21.71
C SER A 14 -18.52 2.40 20.87
N GLY A 15 -17.24 2.58 20.57
CA GLY A 15 -16.72 3.73 19.84
C GLY A 15 -15.49 3.42 19.00
N LEU A 16 -14.58 4.39 18.96
CA LEU A 16 -13.27 4.26 18.31
C LEU A 16 -12.29 3.46 19.19
N PRO A 17 -11.26 2.84 18.61
CA PRO A 17 -10.29 2.09 19.40
C PRO A 17 -9.63 2.94 20.50
N ARG A 18 -9.50 2.36 21.67
CA ARG A 18 -8.93 3.01 22.85
C ARG A 18 -7.40 2.94 22.84
N PHE A 19 -6.75 3.53 21.82
CA PHE A 19 -5.29 3.54 21.71
C PHE A 19 -4.57 4.15 22.90
N ASP A 20 -5.22 5.03 23.65
CA ASP A 20 -4.73 5.64 24.89
C ASP A 20 -4.62 4.65 26.07
N ALA A 21 -5.33 3.53 25.99
CA ALA A 21 -5.43 2.55 27.09
C ALA A 21 -4.89 1.16 26.70
N ILE A 22 -4.72 0.87 25.40
CA ILE A 22 -4.31 -0.45 24.92
C ILE A 22 -2.80 -0.63 25.14
N THR A 23 -2.44 -1.76 25.78
CA THR A 23 -1.06 -2.22 25.96
C THR A 23 -0.91 -3.66 25.49
N ALA A 24 0.33 -4.15 25.39
CA ALA A 24 0.61 -5.53 24.97
C ALA A 24 -0.08 -6.58 25.87
N GLU A 25 -0.26 -6.29 27.15
CA GLU A 25 -0.91 -7.20 28.10
C GLU A 25 -2.39 -7.45 27.82
N HIS A 26 -3.04 -6.55 27.08
CA HIS A 26 -4.45 -6.67 26.72
C HIS A 26 -4.70 -7.62 25.54
N VAL A 27 -3.67 -7.89 24.73
CA VAL A 27 -3.82 -8.59 23.42
C VAL A 27 -4.29 -10.03 23.62
N THR A 28 -3.51 -10.86 24.30
CA THR A 28 -3.83 -12.30 24.45
C THR A 28 -5.18 -12.53 25.12
N PRO A 29 -5.52 -11.87 26.26
CA PRO A 29 -6.83 -12.06 26.89
C PRO A 29 -8.01 -11.66 25.99
N ALA A 30 -7.88 -10.59 25.21
CA ALA A 30 -8.93 -10.14 24.30
C ALA A 30 -9.12 -11.10 23.13
N ILE A 31 -8.02 -11.52 22.50
CA ILE A 31 -8.08 -12.44 21.35
C ILE A 31 -8.59 -13.81 21.77
N ASP A 32 -8.13 -14.37 22.89
CA ASP A 32 -8.62 -15.64 23.40
C ASP A 32 -10.14 -15.59 23.68
N HIS A 33 -10.62 -14.50 24.32
CA HIS A 33 -12.04 -14.31 24.57
C HIS A 33 -12.88 -14.23 23.29
N LEU A 34 -12.42 -13.48 22.29
CA LEU A 34 -13.14 -13.33 21.01
C LEU A 34 -13.09 -14.60 20.18
N LEU A 35 -11.98 -15.33 20.20
CA LEU A 35 -11.87 -16.64 19.54
C LEU A 35 -12.84 -17.65 20.15
N GLU A 36 -12.92 -17.74 21.48
CA GLU A 36 -13.87 -18.61 22.16
C GLU A 36 -15.31 -18.33 21.71
N LYS A 37 -15.69 -17.04 21.68
CA LYS A 37 -17.02 -16.63 21.20
C LYS A 37 -17.24 -16.96 19.72
N SER A 38 -16.24 -16.72 18.90
CA SER A 38 -16.33 -16.95 17.45
C SER A 38 -16.46 -18.45 17.13
N TYR A 39 -15.68 -19.30 17.82
CA TYR A 39 -15.83 -20.76 17.69
C TYR A 39 -17.21 -21.24 18.18
N ALA A 40 -17.76 -20.66 19.24
CA ALA A 40 -19.12 -20.99 19.71
C ALA A 40 -20.20 -20.62 18.68
N VAL A 41 -20.05 -19.48 18.00
CA VAL A 41 -20.97 -19.09 16.91
C VAL A 41 -20.85 -20.06 15.74
N VAL A 42 -19.64 -20.39 15.31
CA VAL A 42 -19.43 -21.38 14.23
C VAL A 42 -20.07 -22.73 14.57
N ALA A 43 -19.83 -23.24 15.76
CA ALA A 43 -20.44 -24.51 16.20
C ALA A 43 -21.97 -24.46 16.23
N ALA A 44 -22.57 -23.35 16.63
CA ALA A 44 -24.01 -23.15 16.57
C ALA A 44 -24.55 -23.13 15.13
N LEU A 45 -23.80 -22.53 14.21
CA LEU A 45 -24.16 -22.43 12.79
C LEU A 45 -23.94 -23.73 12.01
N GLU A 46 -23.15 -24.67 12.52
CA GLU A 46 -23.02 -26.03 11.97
C GLU A 46 -24.30 -26.87 12.15
N ALA A 47 -25.10 -26.56 13.17
CA ALA A 47 -26.29 -27.31 13.47
C ALA A 47 -27.28 -27.33 12.28
N PRO A 48 -27.98 -28.47 12.02
CA PRO A 48 -28.94 -28.54 10.96
C PRO A 48 -30.05 -27.49 11.09
N THR A 49 -30.40 -26.85 9.98
CA THR A 49 -31.43 -25.80 9.89
C THR A 49 -32.38 -26.13 8.80
N ALA A 50 -33.69 -25.99 9.05
CA ALA A 50 -34.74 -26.33 8.08
C ALA A 50 -34.69 -25.46 6.82
N GLU A 51 -34.38 -24.18 7.00
CA GLU A 51 -34.17 -23.20 5.93
C GLU A 51 -33.00 -22.31 6.27
N VAL A 52 -32.06 -22.17 5.34
CA VAL A 52 -30.87 -21.27 5.49
C VAL A 52 -31.20 -19.92 4.89
N THR A 53 -31.09 -18.87 5.68
CA THR A 53 -31.36 -17.50 5.26
C THR A 53 -30.16 -16.59 5.57
N TRP A 54 -30.16 -15.40 5.00
CA TRP A 54 -29.18 -14.37 5.37
C TRP A 54 -29.18 -14.11 6.90
N ASP A 55 -30.37 -13.87 7.47
CA ASP A 55 -30.49 -13.43 8.85
C ASP A 55 -30.17 -14.54 9.88
N ASN A 56 -30.38 -15.80 9.56
CA ASN A 56 -30.10 -16.88 10.50
C ASN A 56 -28.74 -17.55 10.32
N PHE A 57 -28.03 -17.21 9.26
CA PHE A 57 -26.77 -17.86 8.93
C PHE A 57 -25.63 -16.84 8.63
N VAL A 58 -25.76 -16.01 7.59
CA VAL A 58 -24.67 -15.12 7.17
C VAL A 58 -24.46 -14.00 8.17
N ALA A 59 -25.51 -13.31 8.59
CA ALA A 59 -25.40 -12.18 9.51
C ALA A 59 -24.76 -12.54 10.87
N PRO A 60 -25.13 -13.64 11.56
CA PRO A 60 -24.44 -14.03 12.79
C PRO A 60 -22.96 -14.36 12.61
N LEU A 61 -22.58 -14.97 11.47
CA LEU A 61 -21.20 -15.28 11.16
C LEU A 61 -20.39 -13.99 10.91
N GLU A 62 -20.96 -13.05 10.16
CA GLU A 62 -20.33 -11.73 9.93
C GLU A 62 -20.16 -10.94 11.23
N ASP A 63 -21.16 -10.94 12.12
CA ASP A 63 -21.10 -10.26 13.41
C ASP A 63 -19.94 -10.77 14.28
N ALA A 64 -19.79 -12.08 14.37
CA ALA A 64 -18.68 -12.68 15.13
C ALA A 64 -17.32 -12.39 14.51
N SER A 65 -17.23 -12.50 13.19
CA SER A 65 -15.98 -12.23 12.44
C SER A 65 -15.57 -10.76 12.53
N GLU A 66 -16.53 -9.83 12.56
CA GLU A 66 -16.22 -8.41 12.68
C GLU A 66 -15.60 -8.05 14.02
N LEU A 67 -16.15 -8.51 15.13
CA LEU A 67 -15.61 -8.17 16.44
C LEU A 67 -14.18 -8.70 16.60
N LEU A 68 -13.93 -9.94 16.20
CA LEU A 68 -12.60 -10.52 16.19
C LEU A 68 -11.67 -9.75 15.26
N GLY A 69 -12.12 -9.45 14.04
CA GLY A 69 -11.36 -8.70 13.04
C GLY A 69 -11.02 -7.29 13.48
N ARG A 70 -11.94 -6.57 14.13
CA ARG A 70 -11.68 -5.24 14.68
C ARG A 70 -10.61 -5.25 15.78
N ALA A 71 -10.69 -6.19 16.72
CA ALA A 71 -9.69 -6.31 17.76
C ALA A 71 -8.31 -6.68 17.21
N TRP A 72 -8.25 -7.67 16.32
CA TRP A 72 -7.01 -8.08 15.66
C TRP A 72 -6.45 -6.99 14.73
N GLY A 73 -7.28 -6.27 14.03
CA GLY A 73 -6.90 -5.13 13.20
C GLY A 73 -6.21 -4.02 14.00
N VAL A 74 -6.69 -3.72 15.21
CA VAL A 74 -6.04 -2.77 16.11
C VAL A 74 -4.65 -3.26 16.55
N VAL A 75 -4.52 -4.54 16.89
CA VAL A 75 -3.23 -5.14 17.25
C VAL A 75 -2.25 -5.10 16.08
N SER A 76 -2.70 -5.48 14.90
CA SER A 76 -1.90 -5.47 13.67
C SER A 76 -1.46 -4.05 13.29
N HIS A 77 -2.37 -3.08 13.40
CA HIS A 77 -2.05 -1.68 13.16
C HIS A 77 -0.97 -1.19 14.12
N LEU A 78 -1.12 -1.41 15.42
CA LEU A 78 -0.12 -1.03 16.42
C LEU A 78 1.23 -1.70 16.17
N ASN A 79 1.24 -2.98 15.79
CA ASN A 79 2.46 -3.69 15.43
C ASN A 79 3.20 -3.05 14.23
N ASN A 80 2.46 -2.46 13.29
CA ASN A 80 3.05 -1.77 12.14
C ASN A 80 3.50 -0.34 12.43
N VAL A 81 2.93 0.36 13.40
CA VAL A 81 3.17 1.80 13.59
C VAL A 81 3.86 2.17 14.91
N VAL A 82 3.85 1.29 15.90
CA VAL A 82 4.52 1.47 17.21
C VAL A 82 5.09 0.14 17.71
N ASP A 83 5.84 -0.54 16.87
CA ASP A 83 6.46 -1.81 17.21
C ASP A 83 7.37 -1.67 18.45
N THR A 84 7.11 -2.52 19.44
CA THR A 84 7.91 -2.70 20.64
C THR A 84 8.15 -4.18 20.87
N PRO A 85 9.19 -4.58 21.60
CA PRO A 85 9.43 -6.01 21.90
C PRO A 85 8.22 -6.69 22.53
N GLU A 86 7.53 -6.02 23.47
CA GLU A 86 6.37 -6.56 24.18
C GLU A 86 5.16 -6.73 23.24
N LEU A 87 4.88 -5.72 22.40
CA LEU A 87 3.78 -5.77 21.46
C LEU A 87 4.03 -6.80 20.35
N ARG A 88 5.26 -6.87 19.83
CA ARG A 88 5.69 -7.88 18.84
C ARG A 88 5.54 -9.29 19.40
N ALA A 89 5.93 -9.52 20.65
CA ALA A 89 5.76 -10.81 21.32
C ALA A 89 4.28 -11.20 21.43
N ALA A 90 3.42 -10.27 21.83
CA ALA A 90 1.98 -10.50 21.91
C ALA A 90 1.35 -10.75 20.52
N TYR A 91 1.76 -10.00 19.50
CA TYR A 91 1.33 -10.23 18.12
C TYR A 91 1.72 -11.64 17.65
N ASN A 92 2.98 -12.02 17.81
CA ASN A 92 3.51 -13.31 17.36
C ASN A 92 2.92 -14.51 18.13
N GLU A 93 2.53 -14.33 19.38
CA GLU A 93 1.82 -15.34 20.16
C GLU A 93 0.41 -15.60 19.63
N ASN A 94 -0.30 -14.55 19.17
CA ASN A 94 -1.70 -14.64 18.80
C ASN A 94 -1.94 -14.82 17.30
N GLN A 95 -1.00 -14.47 16.42
CA GLN A 95 -1.13 -14.66 14.99
C GLN A 95 -1.43 -16.12 14.59
N PRO A 96 -0.75 -17.16 15.13
CA PRO A 96 -1.10 -18.53 14.82
C PRO A 96 -2.53 -18.91 15.16
N LYS A 97 -3.06 -18.39 16.26
CA LYS A 97 -4.46 -18.64 16.69
C LYS A 97 -5.46 -18.04 15.68
N MET A 98 -5.15 -16.82 15.18
CA MET A 98 -5.96 -16.16 14.17
C MET A 98 -5.93 -16.92 12.84
N THR A 99 -4.77 -17.38 12.42
CA THR A 99 -4.60 -18.19 11.20
C THR A 99 -5.32 -19.53 11.33
N GLU A 100 -5.19 -20.22 12.47
CA GLU A 100 -5.90 -21.48 12.75
C GLU A 100 -7.42 -21.29 12.65
N PHE A 101 -7.97 -20.27 13.30
CA PHE A 101 -9.39 -19.97 13.23
C PHE A 101 -9.85 -19.67 11.81
N GLY A 102 -9.16 -18.81 11.08
CA GLY A 102 -9.48 -18.49 9.69
C GLY A 102 -9.49 -19.71 8.79
N THR A 103 -8.50 -20.58 8.92
CA THR A 103 -8.41 -21.83 8.15
C THR A 103 -9.50 -22.80 8.54
N ALA A 104 -9.80 -22.94 9.84
CA ALA A 104 -10.88 -23.82 10.31
C ALA A 104 -12.25 -23.38 9.75
N VAL A 105 -12.52 -22.09 9.70
CA VAL A 105 -13.76 -21.57 9.07
C VAL A 105 -13.75 -21.82 7.57
N ALA A 106 -12.65 -21.51 6.88
CA ALA A 106 -12.54 -21.66 5.43
C ALA A 106 -12.65 -23.13 4.96
N GLN A 107 -12.30 -24.08 5.81
CA GLN A 107 -12.40 -25.52 5.54
C GLN A 107 -13.67 -26.18 6.09
N ASN A 108 -14.57 -25.41 6.69
CA ASN A 108 -15.76 -25.93 7.33
C ASN A 108 -16.81 -26.36 6.30
N GLU A 109 -16.99 -27.66 6.15
CA GLU A 109 -17.89 -28.25 5.15
C GLU A 109 -19.37 -27.93 5.42
N ALA A 110 -19.78 -27.85 6.68
CA ALA A 110 -21.16 -27.54 7.07
C ALA A 110 -21.53 -26.09 6.70
N LEU A 111 -20.64 -25.14 6.98
CA LEU A 111 -20.81 -23.73 6.57
C LEU A 111 -20.83 -23.60 5.04
N PHE A 112 -19.90 -24.26 4.37
CA PHE A 112 -19.83 -24.25 2.91
C PHE A 112 -21.11 -24.83 2.27
N ALA A 113 -21.62 -25.94 2.80
CA ALA A 113 -22.89 -26.51 2.35
C ALA A 113 -24.08 -25.56 2.52
N LYS A 114 -24.13 -24.80 3.62
CA LYS A 114 -25.14 -23.79 3.88
C LYS A 114 -25.07 -22.60 2.92
N TYR A 115 -23.89 -22.10 2.61
CA TYR A 115 -23.72 -21.07 1.57
C TYR A 115 -24.24 -21.55 0.21
N LYS A 116 -23.91 -22.78 -0.19
CA LYS A 116 -24.41 -23.37 -1.44
C LYS A 116 -25.93 -23.56 -1.42
N ALA A 117 -26.49 -23.99 -0.30
CA ALA A 117 -27.95 -24.14 -0.15
C ALA A 117 -28.66 -22.78 -0.24
N LEU A 118 -28.13 -21.76 0.43
CA LEU A 118 -28.67 -20.40 0.34
C LEU A 118 -28.60 -19.87 -1.09
N ARG A 119 -27.47 -20.07 -1.79
CA ARG A 119 -27.28 -19.67 -3.19
C ARG A 119 -28.31 -20.30 -4.13
N ALA A 120 -28.69 -21.57 -3.88
CA ALA A 120 -29.66 -22.32 -4.67
C ALA A 120 -31.12 -22.09 -4.27
N SER A 121 -31.36 -21.33 -3.20
CA SER A 121 -32.72 -21.11 -2.68
C SER A 121 -33.45 -19.99 -3.43
N ALA A 122 -34.79 -20.03 -3.41
CA ALA A 122 -35.62 -18.94 -3.92
C ALA A 122 -35.40 -17.63 -3.13
N GLY A 123 -34.98 -17.71 -1.87
CA GLY A 123 -34.62 -16.53 -1.05
C GLY A 123 -33.43 -15.76 -1.57
N PHE A 124 -32.50 -16.41 -2.26
CA PHE A 124 -31.33 -15.73 -2.87
C PHE A 124 -31.75 -14.70 -3.92
N ASP A 125 -32.73 -15.02 -4.76
CA ASP A 125 -33.16 -14.11 -5.83
C ASP A 125 -33.75 -12.79 -5.29
N ALA A 126 -34.31 -12.84 -4.08
CA ALA A 126 -34.87 -11.68 -3.40
C ALA A 126 -33.83 -10.81 -2.65
N LEU A 127 -32.58 -11.28 -2.50
CA LEU A 127 -31.52 -10.53 -1.82
C LEU A 127 -31.07 -9.34 -2.65
N GLU A 128 -30.63 -8.28 -1.93
CA GLU A 128 -29.95 -7.15 -2.54
C GLU A 128 -28.63 -7.55 -3.22
N PRO A 129 -28.20 -6.86 -4.27
CA PRO A 129 -26.99 -7.21 -5.03
C PRO A 129 -25.73 -7.39 -4.17
N ALA A 130 -25.54 -6.55 -3.14
CA ALA A 130 -24.41 -6.66 -2.22
C ALA A 130 -24.39 -8.00 -1.48
N ARG A 131 -25.53 -8.47 -0.98
CA ARG A 131 -25.67 -9.77 -0.30
C ARG A 131 -25.44 -10.95 -1.24
N LYS A 132 -25.95 -10.86 -2.47
CA LYS A 132 -25.67 -11.85 -3.52
C LYS A 132 -24.17 -11.96 -3.80
N ARG A 133 -23.49 -10.83 -3.92
CA ARG A 133 -22.05 -10.77 -4.16
C ARG A 133 -21.27 -11.41 -3.00
N ILE A 134 -21.64 -11.13 -1.75
CA ILE A 134 -21.03 -11.75 -0.57
C ILE A 134 -21.16 -13.28 -0.60
N ILE A 135 -22.33 -13.80 -0.93
CA ILE A 135 -22.57 -15.24 -0.99
C ILE A 135 -21.74 -15.89 -2.09
N ASP A 136 -21.69 -15.29 -3.28
CA ASP A 136 -20.87 -15.78 -4.39
C ASP A 136 -19.38 -15.73 -4.07
N ASN A 137 -18.90 -14.65 -3.45
CA ASN A 137 -17.53 -14.53 -2.96
C ASN A 137 -17.21 -15.60 -1.89
N ALA A 138 -18.11 -15.81 -0.93
CA ALA A 138 -17.91 -16.80 0.13
C ALA A 138 -17.74 -18.21 -0.45
N ILE A 139 -18.59 -18.62 -1.42
CA ILE A 139 -18.49 -19.93 -2.08
C ILE A 139 -17.13 -20.08 -2.78
N ARG A 140 -16.67 -19.05 -3.50
CA ARG A 140 -15.33 -19.02 -4.10
C ARG A 140 -14.25 -19.19 -3.03
N ASP A 141 -14.33 -18.43 -1.95
CA ASP A 141 -13.31 -18.36 -0.91
C ASP A 141 -13.24 -19.64 -0.07
N PHE A 142 -14.37 -20.33 0.16
CA PHE A 142 -14.36 -21.67 0.74
C PHE A 142 -13.61 -22.68 -0.13
N ARG A 143 -13.80 -22.64 -1.45
CA ARG A 143 -13.04 -23.48 -2.38
C ARG A 143 -11.55 -23.17 -2.33
N MET A 144 -11.19 -21.89 -2.35
CA MET A 144 -9.81 -21.45 -2.26
C MET A 144 -9.18 -21.72 -0.88
N GLY A 145 -9.97 -21.80 0.17
CA GLY A 145 -9.54 -22.19 1.52
C GLY A 145 -9.45 -23.69 1.75
N GLY A 146 -9.75 -24.51 0.73
CA GLY A 146 -9.60 -25.97 0.80
C GLY A 146 -10.81 -26.72 1.34
N ALA A 147 -12.02 -26.13 1.35
CA ALA A 147 -13.23 -26.79 1.86
C ALA A 147 -13.56 -28.11 1.17
N GLU A 148 -13.20 -28.26 -0.10
CA GLU A 148 -13.45 -29.48 -0.91
C GLU A 148 -12.30 -30.51 -0.87
N LEU A 149 -11.20 -30.22 -0.14
CA LEU A 149 -10.06 -31.12 -0.05
C LEU A 149 -10.38 -32.34 0.84
N PRO A 150 -9.77 -33.52 0.58
CA PRO A 150 -9.78 -34.64 1.50
C PRO A 150 -9.14 -34.28 2.84
N ALA A 151 -9.50 -34.96 3.93
CA ALA A 151 -9.06 -34.65 5.28
C ALA A 151 -7.55 -34.51 5.45
N GLU A 152 -6.77 -35.44 4.90
CA GLU A 152 -5.30 -35.40 4.95
C GLU A 152 -4.72 -34.15 4.26
N GLN A 153 -5.30 -33.75 3.12
CA GLN A 153 -4.88 -32.57 2.39
C GLN A 153 -5.32 -31.27 3.10
N LYS A 154 -6.47 -31.29 3.80
CA LYS A 154 -6.90 -30.17 4.66
C LYS A 154 -5.91 -29.91 5.79
N GLU A 155 -5.42 -30.95 6.46
CA GLU A 155 -4.40 -30.82 7.50
C GLU A 155 -3.12 -30.20 6.95
N ARG A 156 -2.67 -30.68 5.78
CA ARG A 156 -1.47 -30.09 5.13
C ARG A 156 -1.70 -28.64 4.70
N PHE A 157 -2.85 -28.33 4.14
CA PHE A 157 -3.21 -26.97 3.76
C PHE A 157 -3.20 -26.03 4.97
N ALA A 158 -3.77 -26.44 6.10
CA ALA A 158 -3.76 -25.68 7.35
C ALA A 158 -2.33 -25.43 7.84
N ALA A 159 -1.47 -26.44 7.83
CA ALA A 159 -0.07 -26.30 8.21
C ALA A 159 0.68 -25.32 7.29
N ILE A 160 0.39 -25.32 5.97
CA ILE A 160 0.94 -24.36 5.02
C ILE A 160 0.51 -22.93 5.39
N GLN A 161 -0.76 -22.70 5.70
CA GLN A 161 -1.25 -21.35 6.06
C GLN A 161 -0.58 -20.83 7.34
N GLU A 162 -0.41 -21.67 8.35
CA GLU A 162 0.27 -21.30 9.60
C GLU A 162 1.76 -20.96 9.36
N GLU A 163 2.46 -21.80 8.63
CA GLU A 163 3.88 -21.58 8.31
C GLU A 163 4.07 -20.34 7.42
N HIS A 164 3.19 -20.17 6.42
CA HIS A 164 3.20 -19.00 5.54
C HIS A 164 3.03 -17.70 6.34
N ALA A 165 2.04 -17.64 7.24
CA ALA A 165 1.81 -16.47 8.08
C ALA A 165 3.01 -16.16 8.98
N ALA A 166 3.60 -17.17 9.62
CA ALA A 166 4.78 -16.99 10.48
C ALA A 166 6.01 -16.51 9.70
N VAL A 167 6.26 -17.07 8.51
CA VAL A 167 7.42 -16.69 7.68
C VAL A 167 7.23 -15.29 7.09
N SER A 168 6.03 -14.93 6.63
CA SER A 168 5.72 -13.58 6.13
C SER A 168 5.92 -12.52 7.22
N THR A 169 5.48 -12.78 8.43
CA THR A 169 5.71 -11.89 9.57
C THR A 169 7.20 -11.75 9.87
N ARG A 170 7.95 -12.84 9.90
CA ARG A 170 9.40 -12.80 10.10
C ARG A 170 10.11 -12.01 9.00
N PHE A 171 9.67 -12.16 7.75
CA PHE A 171 10.19 -11.36 6.64
C PHE A 171 10.06 -9.87 6.91
N SER A 172 8.87 -9.43 7.29
CA SER A 172 8.59 -8.02 7.61
C SER A 172 9.42 -7.52 8.81
N GLU A 173 9.49 -8.30 9.89
CA GLU A 173 10.26 -7.97 11.09
C GLU A 173 11.75 -7.83 10.77
N ASN A 174 12.31 -8.73 9.97
CA ASN A 174 13.71 -8.66 9.56
C ASN A 174 14.02 -7.37 8.77
N VAL A 175 13.13 -6.96 7.88
CA VAL A 175 13.28 -5.70 7.12
C VAL A 175 13.23 -4.49 8.06
N LEU A 176 12.28 -4.47 8.98
CA LEU A 176 12.15 -3.38 9.95
C LEU A 176 13.36 -3.29 10.88
N ASP A 177 13.80 -4.41 11.42
CA ASP A 177 14.94 -4.47 12.33
C ASP A 177 16.24 -4.04 11.65
N ALA A 178 16.51 -4.52 10.44
CA ALA A 178 17.65 -4.09 9.64
C ALA A 178 17.59 -2.58 9.32
N THR A 179 16.40 -2.06 9.00
CA THR A 179 16.21 -0.63 8.75
C THR A 179 16.52 0.21 9.99
N ASN A 180 16.09 -0.24 11.15
CA ASN A 180 16.30 0.46 12.43
C ASN A 180 17.75 0.35 12.95
N ASP A 181 18.43 -0.74 12.63
CA ASP A 181 19.81 -1.01 13.07
C ASP A 181 20.84 -0.11 12.41
N TYR A 182 20.69 0.12 11.10
CA TYR A 182 21.71 0.84 10.34
C TYR A 182 21.82 2.30 10.74
N LYS A 183 23.05 2.71 11.07
CA LYS A 183 23.42 4.09 11.38
C LYS A 183 24.76 4.42 10.70
N LEU A 184 24.76 5.48 9.91
CA LEU A 184 25.95 6.03 9.29
C LEU A 184 26.27 7.40 9.89
N THR A 185 27.41 7.50 10.56
CA THR A 185 27.90 8.80 11.09
C THR A 185 28.86 9.42 10.12
N VAL A 186 28.67 10.71 9.81
CA VAL A 186 29.56 11.55 9.01
C VAL A 186 30.04 12.68 9.91
N GLU A 187 31.34 12.83 10.09
CA GLU A 187 31.92 13.86 10.99
C GLU A 187 32.41 15.11 10.25
N ASP A 188 32.78 14.99 8.99
CA ASP A 188 33.23 16.10 8.15
C ASP A 188 32.08 16.67 7.33
N GLU A 189 31.72 17.92 7.56
CA GLU A 189 30.66 18.59 6.80
C GLU A 189 30.95 18.68 5.30
N ALA A 190 32.22 18.70 4.91
CA ALA A 190 32.61 18.71 3.49
C ALA A 190 32.13 17.47 2.75
N ASP A 191 31.97 16.34 3.43
CA ASP A 191 31.46 15.11 2.86
C ASP A 191 29.95 15.17 2.54
N LEU A 192 29.26 16.17 3.09
CA LEU A 192 27.83 16.42 2.89
C LEU A 192 27.54 17.49 1.83
N ALA A 193 28.57 17.91 1.08
CA ALA A 193 28.38 18.85 -0.02
C ALA A 193 27.27 18.38 -0.98
N GLY A 194 26.42 19.31 -1.39
CA GLY A 194 25.25 19.04 -2.24
C GLY A 194 23.98 18.65 -1.49
N LEU A 195 24.08 18.16 -0.24
CA LEU A 195 22.89 17.84 0.55
C LEU A 195 22.09 19.10 0.89
N PRO A 196 20.76 19.04 0.82
CA PRO A 196 19.88 20.11 1.29
C PRO A 196 20.05 20.39 2.80
N ASP A 197 19.82 21.64 3.20
CA ASP A 197 19.96 22.07 4.59
C ASP A 197 19.02 21.34 5.55
N ASP A 198 17.78 21.08 5.11
CA ASP A 198 16.79 20.32 5.90
C ASP A 198 17.24 18.87 6.15
N ALA A 199 17.83 18.23 5.15
CA ALA A 199 18.41 16.88 5.30
C ALA A 199 19.60 16.88 6.26
N LYS A 200 20.49 17.88 6.19
CA LYS A 200 21.60 18.05 7.13
C LYS A 200 21.10 18.28 8.56
N GLN A 201 20.08 19.13 8.73
CA GLN A 201 19.48 19.40 10.03
C GLN A 201 18.86 18.17 10.67
N ALA A 202 18.11 17.38 9.89
CA ALA A 202 17.54 16.12 10.34
C ALA A 202 18.62 15.11 10.77
N ALA A 203 19.68 15.00 9.98
CA ALA A 203 20.82 14.13 10.28
C ALA A 203 21.59 14.59 11.54
N LYS A 204 21.73 15.90 11.75
CA LYS A 204 22.35 16.45 12.95
C LYS A 204 21.51 16.17 14.20
N ALA A 205 20.21 16.38 14.12
CA ALA A 205 19.27 16.09 15.21
C ALA A 205 19.30 14.59 15.59
N LEU A 206 19.40 13.70 14.61
CA LEU A 206 19.53 12.27 14.87
C LEU A 206 20.85 11.94 15.58
N ALA A 207 21.97 12.54 15.14
CA ALA A 207 23.27 12.35 15.79
C ALA A 207 23.26 12.83 17.25
N GLU A 208 22.68 14.01 17.51
CA GLU A 208 22.55 14.58 18.86
C GLU A 208 21.70 13.66 19.77
N LYS A 209 20.58 13.15 19.27
CA LYS A 209 19.70 12.21 19.99
C LYS A 209 20.45 10.93 20.38
N GLU A 210 21.34 10.45 19.52
CA GLU A 210 22.15 9.26 19.75
C GLU A 210 23.49 9.56 20.49
N GLY A 211 23.72 10.82 20.88
CA GLY A 211 24.95 11.24 21.59
C GLY A 211 26.21 11.11 20.74
N LYS A 212 26.10 11.27 19.43
CA LYS A 212 27.21 11.16 18.46
C LYS A 212 27.59 12.53 17.88
N PRO A 213 28.88 12.76 17.54
CA PRO A 213 29.30 13.96 16.83
C PRO A 213 28.86 13.93 15.37
N GLY A 214 28.82 15.10 14.74
CA GLY A 214 28.55 15.23 13.31
C GLY A 214 27.10 15.04 12.91
N TRP A 215 26.88 14.26 11.89
CA TRP A 215 25.59 13.97 11.27
C TRP A 215 25.37 12.47 11.20
N MET A 216 24.16 12.01 11.47
CA MET A 216 23.82 10.58 11.41
C MET A 216 22.68 10.33 10.44
N PHE A 217 22.85 9.31 9.62
CA PHE A 217 21.87 8.86 8.63
C PHE A 217 21.40 7.43 8.93
N SER A 218 20.14 7.16 8.65
CA SER A 218 19.51 5.84 8.77
C SER A 218 19.02 5.34 7.41
N LEU A 219 18.43 4.14 7.36
CA LEU A 219 17.79 3.62 6.15
C LEU A 219 16.28 3.94 6.07
N HIS A 220 15.77 4.82 6.92
CA HIS A 220 14.45 5.41 6.65
C HIS A 220 14.52 6.30 5.40
N PHE A 221 13.51 6.22 4.56
CA PHE A 221 13.53 6.87 3.24
C PHE A 221 13.92 8.36 3.27
N PRO A 222 13.35 9.20 4.16
CA PRO A 222 13.72 10.61 4.23
C PRO A 222 15.17 10.87 4.65
N SER A 223 15.85 9.89 5.23
CA SER A 223 17.24 10.01 5.68
C SER A 223 18.24 9.60 4.60
N TYR A 224 18.04 8.43 3.97
CA TYR A 224 19.04 7.93 3.02
C TYR A 224 18.84 8.44 1.58
N TYR A 225 17.60 8.61 1.14
CA TYR A 225 17.34 8.95 -0.26
C TYR A 225 17.90 10.32 -0.68
N PRO A 226 17.83 11.37 0.15
CA PRO A 226 18.50 12.64 -0.17
C PRO A 226 20.01 12.51 -0.43
N ILE A 227 20.69 11.57 0.23
CA ILE A 227 22.10 11.28 -0.07
C ILE A 227 22.25 10.80 -1.51
N LEU A 228 21.43 9.85 -1.93
CA LEU A 228 21.49 9.32 -3.30
C LEU A 228 21.15 10.40 -4.36
N GLN A 229 20.26 11.31 -4.03
CA GLN A 229 19.77 12.33 -4.95
C GLN A 229 20.66 13.55 -5.03
N PHE A 230 21.27 13.98 -3.92
CA PHE A 230 21.92 15.28 -3.81
C PHE A 230 23.39 15.27 -3.41
N ALA A 231 23.91 14.25 -2.72
CA ALA A 231 25.28 14.27 -2.23
C ALA A 231 26.30 14.27 -3.38
N ASP A 232 27.20 15.25 -3.40
CA ASP A 232 28.25 15.34 -4.42
C ASP A 232 29.29 14.22 -4.26
N LYS A 233 29.52 13.75 -3.01
CA LYS A 233 30.48 12.68 -2.72
C LYS A 233 29.97 11.32 -3.20
N ARG A 234 30.48 10.84 -4.34
CA ARG A 234 30.08 9.58 -4.95
C ARG A 234 30.24 8.37 -4.02
N ALA A 235 31.33 8.34 -3.24
CA ALA A 235 31.57 7.25 -2.28
C ALA A 235 30.49 7.18 -1.17
N LEU A 236 29.95 8.33 -0.75
CA LEU A 236 28.85 8.38 0.21
C LEU A 236 27.57 7.81 -0.39
N ARG A 237 27.25 8.14 -1.64
CA ARG A 237 26.11 7.53 -2.37
C ARG A 237 26.26 6.02 -2.49
N GLU A 238 27.43 5.54 -2.87
CA GLU A 238 27.72 4.10 -2.97
C GLU A 238 27.53 3.40 -1.61
N THR A 239 28.06 3.95 -0.53
CA THR A 239 27.95 3.40 0.82
C THR A 239 26.49 3.22 1.23
N VAL A 240 25.67 4.24 1.06
CA VAL A 240 24.27 4.23 1.44
C VAL A 240 23.46 3.33 0.51
N TYR A 241 23.73 3.38 -0.80
CA TYR A 241 23.09 2.46 -1.75
C TYR A 241 23.35 1.00 -1.42
N ARG A 242 24.61 0.65 -1.14
CA ARG A 242 25.00 -0.72 -0.78
C ARG A 242 24.28 -1.19 0.48
N ALA A 243 24.23 -0.37 1.51
CA ALA A 243 23.50 -0.69 2.73
C ALA A 243 22.02 -0.95 2.46
N ASN A 244 21.35 -0.08 1.71
CA ASN A 244 19.94 -0.26 1.40
C ASN A 244 19.69 -1.47 0.47
N ALA A 245 20.56 -1.68 -0.52
CA ALA A 245 20.42 -2.75 -1.50
C ALA A 245 20.73 -4.16 -0.96
N THR A 246 21.45 -4.25 0.18
CA THR A 246 21.79 -5.51 0.83
C THR A 246 21.05 -5.75 2.14
N LYS A 247 20.14 -4.86 2.48
CA LYS A 247 19.33 -4.94 3.70
C LYS A 247 18.56 -6.26 3.76
N ALA A 248 18.58 -6.89 4.93
CA ALA A 248 17.93 -8.17 5.20
C ALA A 248 18.38 -9.29 4.26
N SER A 249 19.67 -9.34 3.91
CA SER A 249 20.23 -10.33 2.99
C SER A 249 21.52 -10.96 3.49
N ASP A 250 21.95 -11.98 2.78
CA ASP A 250 23.25 -12.66 2.95
C ASP A 250 24.47 -11.73 2.81
N LEU A 251 24.32 -10.62 2.10
CA LEU A 251 25.34 -9.62 1.85
C LEU A 251 25.25 -8.38 2.76
N GLY A 252 24.40 -8.41 3.77
CA GLY A 252 24.18 -7.31 4.72
C GLY A 252 25.29 -7.19 5.78
N GLU A 253 26.54 -7.07 5.37
CA GLU A 253 27.72 -7.05 6.26
C GLU A 253 27.74 -5.85 7.25
N VAL A 254 27.04 -4.78 6.93
CA VAL A 254 26.96 -3.58 7.76
C VAL A 254 25.93 -3.68 8.88
N PHE A 255 25.11 -4.73 8.92
CA PHE A 255 24.07 -4.94 9.91
C PHE A 255 24.56 -5.78 11.09
N SER A 256 24.20 -5.41 12.31
CA SER A 256 24.69 -6.05 13.54
C SER A 256 24.24 -7.50 13.69
N LYS A 257 23.08 -7.87 13.14
CA LYS A 257 22.49 -9.21 13.19
C LYS A 257 22.16 -9.74 11.80
N ARG A 258 23.12 -9.62 10.87
CA ARG A 258 22.94 -10.02 9.47
C ARG A 258 22.32 -11.42 9.31
N GLU A 259 22.84 -12.41 10.01
CA GLU A 259 22.40 -13.80 9.88
C GLU A 259 20.97 -14.01 10.39
N ASP A 260 20.59 -13.33 11.46
CA ASP A 260 19.24 -13.42 12.03
C ASP A 260 18.20 -12.75 11.11
N TRP A 261 18.60 -11.71 10.39
CA TRP A 261 17.70 -10.90 9.54
C TRP A 261 17.75 -11.25 8.06
N ASP A 262 18.51 -12.25 7.67
CA ASP A 262 18.60 -12.68 6.26
C ASP A 262 17.30 -13.35 5.80
N ASN A 263 16.61 -12.71 4.86
CA ASN A 263 15.36 -13.18 4.28
C ASN A 263 15.53 -14.16 3.10
N THR A 264 16.75 -14.49 2.70
CA THR A 264 16.98 -15.37 1.55
C THR A 264 16.29 -16.73 1.71
N GLY A 265 16.40 -17.36 2.88
CA GLY A 265 15.71 -18.62 3.20
C GLY A 265 14.18 -18.44 3.31
N ASN A 266 13.72 -17.32 3.87
CA ASN A 266 12.30 -17.01 4.00
C ASN A 266 11.62 -16.88 2.63
N ILE A 267 12.27 -16.26 1.66
CA ILE A 267 11.78 -16.15 0.29
C ILE A 267 11.55 -17.54 -0.32
N VAL A 268 12.54 -18.42 -0.25
CA VAL A 268 12.44 -19.78 -0.78
C VAL A 268 11.33 -20.56 -0.10
N THR A 269 11.22 -20.46 1.22
CA THR A 269 10.15 -21.11 1.99
C THR A 269 8.77 -20.63 1.56
N LEU A 270 8.58 -19.32 1.43
CA LEU A 270 7.28 -18.75 0.98
C LEU A 270 6.92 -19.25 -0.43
N LEU A 271 7.87 -19.26 -1.35
CA LEU A 271 7.62 -19.75 -2.72
C LEU A 271 7.27 -21.24 -2.75
N LYS A 272 7.91 -22.07 -1.92
CA LYS A 272 7.58 -23.50 -1.78
C LYS A 272 6.18 -23.72 -1.22
N LEU A 273 5.83 -22.99 -0.17
CA LEU A 273 4.50 -23.09 0.46
C LEU A 273 3.39 -22.68 -0.52
N ARG A 274 3.59 -21.61 -1.29
CA ARG A 274 2.64 -21.14 -2.30
C ARG A 274 2.50 -22.13 -3.46
N ASP A 275 3.58 -22.72 -3.92
CA ASP A 275 3.54 -23.75 -4.97
C ASP A 275 2.79 -25.00 -4.51
N GLU A 276 3.04 -25.44 -3.29
CA GLU A 276 2.36 -26.59 -2.70
C GLU A 276 0.85 -26.30 -2.49
N GLU A 277 0.50 -25.12 -1.98
CA GLU A 277 -0.89 -24.66 -1.86
C GLU A 277 -1.62 -24.72 -3.20
N ALA A 278 -1.03 -24.18 -4.25
CA ALA A 278 -1.61 -24.19 -5.59
C ALA A 278 -1.88 -25.61 -6.08
N LYS A 279 -0.94 -26.52 -5.91
CA LYS A 279 -1.06 -27.93 -6.32
C LYS A 279 -2.13 -28.65 -5.52
N LEU A 280 -2.24 -28.43 -4.22
CA LEU A 280 -3.31 -28.98 -3.40
C LEU A 280 -4.69 -28.53 -3.90
N LEU A 281 -4.83 -27.29 -4.30
CA LEU A 281 -6.07 -26.73 -4.85
C LEU A 281 -6.35 -27.13 -6.30
N GLY A 282 -5.45 -27.87 -6.95
CA GLY A 282 -5.61 -28.33 -8.33
C GLY A 282 -5.19 -27.32 -9.40
N TYR A 283 -4.45 -26.27 -9.02
CA TYR A 283 -3.88 -25.29 -9.95
C TYR A 283 -2.46 -25.68 -10.34
N LYS A 284 -1.99 -25.18 -11.49
CA LYS A 284 -0.63 -25.46 -11.99
C LYS A 284 0.44 -24.72 -11.18
N ASN A 285 0.11 -23.51 -10.72
CA ASN A 285 1.02 -22.61 -10.02
C ASN A 285 0.25 -21.59 -9.17
N PHE A 286 0.95 -20.89 -8.30
CA PHE A 286 0.33 -19.90 -7.40
C PHE A 286 -0.19 -18.65 -8.14
N ALA A 287 0.39 -18.31 -9.30
CA ALA A 287 -0.12 -17.19 -10.08
C ALA A 287 -1.59 -17.42 -10.50
N GLU A 288 -1.97 -18.66 -10.86
CA GLU A 288 -3.37 -18.99 -11.14
C GLU A 288 -4.26 -18.82 -9.88
N VAL A 289 -3.79 -19.26 -8.71
CA VAL A 289 -4.50 -19.10 -7.43
C VAL A 289 -4.71 -17.62 -7.11
N SER A 290 -3.67 -16.82 -7.22
CA SER A 290 -3.70 -15.38 -6.94
C SER A 290 -4.70 -14.63 -7.82
N LEU A 291 -4.90 -15.06 -9.06
CA LEU A 291 -5.79 -14.39 -10.02
C LEU A 291 -7.26 -14.72 -9.87
N VAL A 292 -7.61 -15.79 -9.14
CA VAL A 292 -9.01 -16.22 -8.98
C VAL A 292 -9.97 -15.09 -8.58
N PRO A 293 -9.64 -14.25 -7.56
CA PRO A 293 -10.50 -13.13 -7.17
C PRO A 293 -10.24 -11.81 -7.94
N LYS A 294 -9.44 -11.82 -9.00
CA LYS A 294 -8.98 -10.61 -9.72
C LYS A 294 -9.70 -10.44 -11.07
N MET A 295 -9.49 -9.28 -11.71
CA MET A 295 -10.03 -8.96 -13.04
C MET A 295 -9.32 -9.74 -14.15
N ALA A 296 -7.99 -9.88 -14.06
CA ALA A 296 -7.20 -10.62 -15.06
C ALA A 296 -7.62 -12.10 -15.06
N LYS A 297 -7.71 -12.69 -16.24
CA LYS A 297 -8.27 -14.04 -16.45
C LYS A 297 -7.27 -15.14 -16.08
N ASP A 298 -6.02 -14.94 -16.48
CA ASP A 298 -4.94 -15.92 -16.36
C ASP A 298 -3.57 -15.23 -16.34
N PRO A 299 -2.51 -15.92 -15.86
CA PRO A 299 -1.17 -15.37 -15.84
C PRO A 299 -0.62 -14.98 -17.20
N GLU A 300 -1.01 -15.69 -18.25
CA GLU A 300 -0.57 -15.43 -19.63
C GLU A 300 -1.08 -14.06 -20.11
N GLN A 301 -2.31 -13.68 -19.77
CA GLN A 301 -2.85 -12.36 -20.06
C GLN A 301 -2.03 -11.25 -19.37
N VAL A 302 -1.68 -11.46 -18.11
CA VAL A 302 -0.88 -10.51 -17.33
C VAL A 302 0.52 -10.35 -17.93
N ILE A 303 1.20 -11.46 -18.23
CA ILE A 303 2.53 -11.46 -18.84
C ILE A 303 2.50 -10.74 -20.20
N ALA A 304 1.52 -11.05 -21.05
CA ALA A 304 1.35 -10.42 -22.35
C ALA A 304 1.13 -8.91 -22.23
N PHE A 305 0.31 -8.46 -21.27
CA PHE A 305 0.09 -7.05 -20.97
C PHE A 305 1.39 -6.33 -20.56
N LEU A 306 2.15 -6.94 -19.66
CA LEU A 306 3.41 -6.37 -19.17
C LEU A 306 4.50 -6.34 -20.25
N GLU A 307 4.60 -7.38 -21.08
CA GLU A 307 5.54 -7.43 -22.20
C GLU A 307 5.19 -6.42 -23.30
N ASP A 308 3.89 -6.21 -23.57
CA ASP A 308 3.45 -5.16 -24.51
C ASP A 308 3.80 -3.76 -23.97
N LEU A 309 3.57 -3.52 -22.69
CA LEU A 309 3.92 -2.26 -22.06
C LEU A 309 5.46 -2.03 -22.09
N ALA A 310 6.25 -3.07 -21.79
CA ALA A 310 7.71 -3.01 -21.90
C ALA A 310 8.16 -2.67 -23.33
N ARG A 311 7.57 -3.30 -24.33
CA ARG A 311 7.89 -3.06 -25.75
C ARG A 311 7.62 -1.62 -26.14
N ARG A 312 6.52 -1.04 -25.67
CA ARG A 312 6.15 0.37 -25.92
C ARG A 312 7.07 1.34 -25.20
N ALA A 313 7.42 1.05 -23.95
CA ALA A 313 8.26 1.92 -23.14
C ALA A 313 9.75 1.88 -23.51
N ARG A 314 10.24 0.76 -24.07
CA ARG A 314 11.67 0.56 -24.34
C ARG A 314 12.33 1.67 -25.16
N PRO A 315 11.80 2.14 -26.30
CA PRO A 315 12.45 3.20 -27.06
C PRO A 315 12.65 4.49 -26.24
N TYR A 316 11.65 4.83 -25.42
CA TYR A 316 11.71 6.00 -24.53
C TYR A 316 12.74 5.80 -23.41
N ALA A 317 12.78 4.61 -22.81
CA ALA A 317 13.73 4.29 -21.76
C ALA A 317 15.19 4.26 -22.27
N GLU A 318 15.42 3.77 -23.47
CA GLU A 318 16.73 3.79 -24.13
C GLU A 318 17.18 5.23 -24.41
N GLN A 319 16.28 6.08 -24.85
CA GLN A 319 16.56 7.50 -25.04
C GLN A 319 16.84 8.18 -23.70
N ASP A 320 16.01 7.99 -22.70
CA ASP A 320 16.18 8.53 -21.34
C ASP A 320 17.57 8.19 -20.79
N TYR A 321 17.96 6.92 -20.88
CA TYR A 321 19.25 6.46 -20.37
C TYR A 321 20.44 6.97 -21.16
N ALA A 322 20.33 7.04 -22.48
CA ALA A 322 21.37 7.61 -23.35
C ALA A 322 21.63 9.10 -23.04
N GLU A 323 20.55 9.87 -22.88
CA GLU A 323 20.64 11.28 -22.49
C GLU A 323 21.26 11.45 -21.09
N LEU A 324 20.84 10.63 -20.13
CA LEU A 324 21.38 10.66 -18.77
C LEU A 324 22.86 10.30 -18.75
N SER A 325 23.26 9.27 -19.50
CA SER A 325 24.66 8.83 -19.59
C SER A 325 25.56 9.88 -20.24
N THR A 326 25.09 10.51 -21.30
CA THR A 326 25.80 11.61 -21.96
C THR A 326 25.99 12.79 -21.02
N PHE A 327 24.92 13.22 -20.35
CA PHE A 327 24.99 14.31 -19.38
C PHE A 327 25.92 14.00 -18.20
N ALA A 328 25.85 12.80 -17.65
CA ALA A 328 26.69 12.37 -16.55
C ALA A 328 28.18 12.42 -16.91
N LYS A 329 28.51 11.98 -18.14
CA LYS A 329 29.89 12.02 -18.63
C LYS A 329 30.38 13.45 -18.87
N ASP A 330 29.60 14.23 -19.62
CA ASP A 330 30.05 15.55 -20.12
C ASP A 330 30.01 16.64 -19.02
N GLU A 331 29.02 16.61 -18.15
CA GLU A 331 28.80 17.65 -17.14
C GLU A 331 29.20 17.24 -15.71
N LEU A 332 29.12 15.95 -15.38
CA LEU A 332 29.39 15.46 -14.04
C LEU A 332 30.72 14.69 -13.91
N GLY A 333 31.39 14.41 -15.04
CA GLY A 333 32.65 13.65 -15.03
C GLY A 333 32.47 12.19 -14.62
N ILE A 334 31.28 11.61 -14.79
CA ILE A 334 30.96 10.22 -14.51
C ILE A 334 30.96 9.44 -15.82
N ASP A 335 32.07 8.79 -16.15
CA ASP A 335 32.24 8.05 -17.41
C ASP A 335 31.27 6.86 -17.53
N GLN A 336 30.97 6.21 -16.42
CA GLN A 336 30.06 5.07 -16.37
C GLN A 336 29.12 5.21 -15.16
N LEU A 337 27.82 5.32 -15.45
CA LEU A 337 26.79 5.37 -14.42
C LEU A 337 26.70 4.04 -13.68
N GLN A 338 26.70 4.11 -12.36
CA GLN A 338 26.34 3.03 -11.47
C GLN A 338 24.95 3.28 -10.90
N ALA A 339 24.34 2.27 -10.30
CA ALA A 339 22.99 2.38 -9.73
C ALA A 339 22.87 3.54 -8.70
N TRP A 340 23.90 3.78 -7.91
CA TRP A 340 23.96 4.90 -6.95
C TRP A 340 24.18 6.28 -7.57
N ASP A 341 24.49 6.35 -8.86
CA ASP A 341 24.63 7.62 -9.59
C ASP A 341 23.33 8.06 -10.25
N ILE A 342 22.39 7.13 -10.50
CA ILE A 342 21.16 7.39 -11.26
C ILE A 342 20.31 8.50 -10.61
N PRO A 343 19.95 8.45 -9.31
CA PRO A 343 19.17 9.52 -8.70
C PRO A 343 19.88 10.87 -8.75
N TYR A 344 21.20 10.89 -8.49
CA TYR A 344 22.01 12.11 -8.50
C TYR A 344 22.09 12.73 -9.90
N ALA A 345 22.47 11.94 -10.89
CA ALA A 345 22.58 12.41 -12.27
C ALA A 345 21.22 12.84 -12.83
N SER A 346 20.15 12.13 -12.48
CA SER A 346 18.78 12.48 -12.89
C SER A 346 18.34 13.82 -12.32
N GLU A 347 18.58 14.09 -11.04
CA GLU A 347 18.28 15.39 -10.43
C GLU A 347 19.05 16.52 -11.13
N LYS A 348 20.35 16.34 -11.36
CA LYS A 348 21.18 17.33 -12.06
C LYS A 348 20.76 17.57 -13.50
N LEU A 349 20.37 16.50 -14.22
CA LEU A 349 19.85 16.63 -15.58
C LEU A 349 18.50 17.35 -15.61
N GLN A 350 17.61 17.03 -14.67
CA GLN A 350 16.30 17.69 -14.55
C GLN A 350 16.48 19.19 -14.26
N GLU A 351 17.37 19.54 -13.33
CA GLU A 351 17.70 20.92 -13.00
C GLU A 351 18.27 21.67 -14.21
N ALA A 352 19.22 21.06 -14.94
CA ALA A 352 19.83 21.66 -16.12
C ALA A 352 18.84 21.86 -17.27
N ARG A 353 17.94 20.90 -17.48
CA ARG A 353 16.98 20.90 -18.59
C ARG A 353 15.79 21.82 -18.37
N TYR A 354 15.22 21.81 -17.16
CA TYR A 354 13.98 22.51 -16.84
C TYR A 354 14.16 23.75 -16.00
N ALA A 355 15.40 24.05 -15.58
CA ALA A 355 15.78 25.22 -14.78
C ALA A 355 15.01 25.36 -13.45
N PHE A 356 14.78 24.24 -12.75
CA PHE A 356 14.33 24.20 -11.37
C PHE A 356 14.86 22.94 -10.67
N SER A 357 14.92 22.97 -9.34
CA SER A 357 15.30 21.82 -8.54
C SER A 357 14.12 21.30 -7.72
N ALA A 358 14.17 20.02 -7.34
CA ALA A 358 13.18 19.42 -6.42
C ALA A 358 13.16 20.16 -5.08
N GLN A 359 14.28 20.69 -4.63
CA GLN A 359 14.39 21.48 -3.39
C GLN A 359 13.73 22.86 -3.49
N GLU A 360 13.77 23.52 -4.65
CA GLU A 360 13.05 24.75 -4.89
C GLU A 360 11.54 24.52 -4.81
N VAL A 361 11.06 23.48 -5.49
CA VAL A 361 9.65 23.09 -5.49
C VAL A 361 9.17 22.73 -4.09
N LYS A 362 9.95 21.97 -3.32
CA LYS A 362 9.65 21.55 -1.95
C LYS A 362 9.32 22.72 -1.02
N GLN A 363 9.95 23.88 -1.22
CA GLN A 363 9.70 25.07 -0.41
C GLN A 363 8.25 25.57 -0.48
N TYR A 364 7.50 25.19 -1.50
CA TYR A 364 6.11 25.60 -1.70
C TYR A 364 5.08 24.60 -1.14
N PHE A 365 5.52 23.44 -0.63
CA PHE A 365 4.64 22.39 -0.12
C PHE A 365 4.80 22.15 1.39
N PRO A 366 4.56 23.18 2.25
CA PRO A 366 4.47 22.92 3.69
C PRO A 366 3.23 22.05 3.98
N GLU A 367 3.39 21.07 4.83
CA GLU A 367 2.44 20.01 5.12
C GLU A 367 1.01 20.51 5.34
N HIS A 368 0.82 21.52 6.21
CA HIS A 368 -0.50 22.05 6.53
C HIS A 368 -1.23 22.61 5.29
N LYS A 369 -0.51 23.22 4.36
CA LYS A 369 -1.09 23.75 3.11
C LYS A 369 -1.48 22.63 2.15
N VAL A 370 -0.66 21.58 2.08
CA VAL A 370 -0.95 20.41 1.25
C VAL A 370 -2.21 19.71 1.74
N VAL A 371 -2.32 19.48 3.05
CA VAL A 371 -3.50 18.85 3.66
C VAL A 371 -4.76 19.69 3.46
N ASP A 372 -4.68 21.00 3.71
CA ASP A 372 -5.82 21.91 3.49
C ASP A 372 -6.26 21.94 2.02
N GLY A 373 -5.30 21.95 1.10
CA GLY A 373 -5.57 21.92 -0.35
C GLY A 373 -6.20 20.62 -0.81
N LEU A 374 -5.73 19.49 -0.28
CA LEU A 374 -6.32 18.17 -0.52
C LEU A 374 -7.78 18.12 -0.04
N PHE A 375 -8.05 18.59 1.18
CA PHE A 375 -9.41 18.61 1.73
C PHE A 375 -10.35 19.52 0.92
N ARG A 376 -9.85 20.65 0.45
CA ARG A 376 -10.59 21.54 -0.44
C ARG A 376 -10.95 20.86 -1.76
N LEU A 377 -10.01 20.16 -2.39
CA LEU A 377 -10.25 19.42 -3.62
C LEU A 377 -11.33 18.36 -3.43
N ILE A 378 -11.22 17.55 -2.38
CA ILE A 378 -12.19 16.49 -2.07
C ILE A 378 -13.57 17.07 -1.83
N SER A 379 -13.65 18.18 -1.08
CA SER A 379 -14.91 18.87 -0.81
C SER A 379 -15.57 19.36 -2.10
N SER A 380 -14.78 19.88 -3.04
CA SER A 380 -15.26 20.34 -4.34
C SER A 380 -15.72 19.19 -5.24
N LEU A 381 -14.94 18.10 -5.33
CA LEU A 381 -15.24 16.97 -6.21
C LEU A 381 -16.47 16.17 -5.75
N PHE A 382 -16.63 16.00 -4.45
CA PHE A 382 -17.59 15.02 -3.90
C PHE A 382 -18.66 15.65 -3.01
N SER A 383 -18.71 16.98 -2.91
CA SER A 383 -19.70 17.73 -2.10
C SER A 383 -19.74 17.25 -0.64
N VAL A 384 -18.57 17.18 -0.02
CA VAL A 384 -18.38 16.81 1.38
C VAL A 384 -17.61 17.89 2.13
N THR A 385 -17.67 17.87 3.45
CA THR A 385 -16.83 18.68 4.33
C THR A 385 -15.92 17.79 5.14
N ILE A 386 -14.67 18.20 5.32
CA ILE A 386 -13.69 17.53 6.16
C ILE A 386 -13.30 18.48 7.28
N ALA A 387 -13.40 18.02 8.52
CA ALA A 387 -13.10 18.80 9.70
C ALA A 387 -12.30 17.99 10.72
N PRO A 388 -11.46 18.64 11.55
CA PRO A 388 -10.84 17.99 12.67
C PRO A 388 -11.86 17.34 13.60
N ASP A 389 -11.50 16.19 14.16
CA ASP A 389 -12.29 15.47 15.15
C ASP A 389 -11.36 14.95 16.25
N THR A 390 -11.91 14.30 17.26
CA THR A 390 -11.15 13.82 18.41
C THR A 390 -11.28 12.31 18.55
N ALA A 391 -10.14 11.63 18.69
CA ALA A 391 -10.07 10.20 18.98
C ALA A 391 -8.80 9.91 19.79
N PRO A 392 -8.79 8.82 20.59
CA PRO A 392 -7.55 8.27 21.09
C PRO A 392 -6.61 7.90 19.93
N ALA A 393 -5.32 8.21 20.07
CA ALA A 393 -4.31 7.94 19.05
C ALA A 393 -3.09 7.25 19.68
N TRP A 394 -2.33 6.54 18.85
CA TRP A 394 -1.13 5.77 19.26
C TRP A 394 0.15 6.62 19.33
N HIS A 395 0.13 7.80 18.73
CA HIS A 395 1.28 8.71 18.72
C HIS A 395 0.80 10.16 18.74
N LYS A 396 1.60 11.07 19.33
CA LYS A 396 1.28 12.50 19.49
C LYS A 396 1.06 13.26 18.18
N ASP A 397 1.69 12.80 17.09
CA ASP A 397 1.65 13.46 15.78
C ASP A 397 0.52 12.93 14.88
N VAL A 398 -0.23 11.94 15.36
CA VAL A 398 -1.40 11.42 14.63
C VAL A 398 -2.57 12.38 14.81
N ARG A 399 -3.19 12.74 13.71
CA ARG A 399 -4.38 13.59 13.68
C ARG A 399 -5.61 12.79 13.30
N PHE A 400 -6.78 13.25 13.69
CA PHE A 400 -8.05 12.60 13.41
C PHE A 400 -9.04 13.58 12.80
N PHE A 401 -9.80 13.12 11.80
CA PHE A 401 -10.72 13.94 11.02
C PHE A 401 -12.03 13.19 10.77
N ARG A 402 -13.09 13.98 10.47
CA ARG A 402 -14.38 13.47 10.04
C ARG A 402 -14.77 14.03 8.67
N ILE A 403 -15.48 13.21 7.91
CA ILE A 403 -16.08 13.57 6.61
C ILE A 403 -17.58 13.56 6.77
N GLU A 404 -18.22 14.68 6.39
CA GLU A 404 -19.66 14.88 6.49
C GLU A 404 -20.25 15.35 5.17
N ARG A 405 -21.53 15.03 4.95
CA ARG A 405 -22.36 15.60 3.89
C ARG A 405 -23.69 16.00 4.49
N ASP A 406 -24.10 17.26 4.28
CA ASP A 406 -25.35 17.82 4.81
C ASP A 406 -25.50 17.59 6.32
N GLY A 407 -24.42 17.74 7.07
CA GLY A 407 -24.37 17.54 8.51
C GLY A 407 -24.44 16.09 8.97
N LYS A 408 -24.39 15.12 8.05
CA LYS A 408 -24.36 13.68 8.37
C LYS A 408 -22.94 13.13 8.24
N LEU A 409 -22.51 12.42 9.27
CA LEU A 409 -21.22 11.71 9.27
C LEU A 409 -21.21 10.62 8.21
N LEU A 410 -20.24 10.65 7.30
CA LEU A 410 -19.99 9.62 6.30
C LEU A 410 -18.88 8.67 6.72
N GLY A 411 -17.79 9.19 7.28
CA GLY A 411 -16.63 8.42 7.70
C GLY A 411 -15.63 9.28 8.47
N GLN A 412 -14.63 8.63 9.04
CA GLN A 412 -13.57 9.25 9.82
C GLN A 412 -12.23 8.62 9.47
N PHE A 413 -11.14 9.33 9.73
CA PHE A 413 -9.81 8.78 9.45
C PHE A 413 -8.74 9.34 10.38
N TYR A 414 -7.75 8.50 10.64
CA TYR A 414 -6.48 8.87 11.25
C TYR A 414 -5.47 9.22 10.17
N LEU A 415 -4.66 10.23 10.42
CA LEU A 415 -3.61 10.69 9.52
C LEU A 415 -2.28 10.63 10.24
N ASP A 416 -1.45 9.64 9.89
CA ASP A 416 -0.13 9.37 10.47
C ASP A 416 0.95 9.57 9.39
N LEU A 417 1.51 10.77 9.30
CA LEU A 417 2.30 11.21 8.14
C LEU A 417 3.80 10.96 8.27
N TYR A 418 4.37 10.88 9.48
CA TYR A 418 5.80 10.99 9.66
C TYR A 418 6.49 9.67 9.93
N ALA A 419 7.71 9.51 9.35
CA ALA A 419 8.57 8.37 9.64
C ALA A 419 9.08 8.42 11.09
N ARG A 420 9.23 7.26 11.70
CA ARG A 420 9.83 7.10 13.04
C ARG A 420 10.32 5.68 13.25
N ALA A 421 11.18 5.47 14.23
CA ALA A 421 11.57 4.14 14.67
C ALA A 421 10.34 3.34 15.15
N GLY A 422 10.30 2.05 14.85
CA GLY A 422 9.17 1.18 15.19
C GLY A 422 7.95 1.31 14.28
N LYS A 423 8.04 2.09 13.21
CA LYS A 423 7.02 2.21 12.18
C LYS A 423 7.51 1.59 10.88
N SER A 424 6.72 0.72 10.30
CA SER A 424 7.00 0.11 9.00
C SER A 424 7.14 1.17 7.91
N GLY A 425 8.06 0.96 6.97
CA GLY A 425 8.29 1.88 5.85
C GLY A 425 7.21 1.80 4.78
N GLY A 426 7.24 2.76 3.85
CA GLY A 426 6.26 2.89 2.79
C GLY A 426 5.07 3.77 3.18
N ALA A 427 4.03 3.73 2.36
CA ALA A 427 2.74 4.36 2.64
C ALA A 427 1.64 3.33 2.38
N TRP A 428 0.56 3.42 3.15
CA TRP A 428 -0.59 2.53 3.00
C TRP A 428 -1.84 3.10 3.65
N MET A 429 -2.98 2.66 3.14
CA MET A 429 -4.27 2.77 3.80
C MET A 429 -4.65 1.43 4.41
N ASP A 430 -5.21 1.45 5.62
CA ASP A 430 -5.85 0.29 6.24
C ASP A 430 -7.19 0.70 6.87
N ASP A 431 -8.06 -0.27 7.17
CA ASP A 431 -9.36 0.00 7.76
C ASP A 431 -9.39 -0.30 9.26
N ALA A 432 -9.91 0.66 10.04
CA ALA A 432 -10.21 0.44 11.45
C ALA A 432 -11.56 -0.24 11.63
N ARG A 433 -12.52 0.10 10.80
CA ARG A 433 -13.83 -0.56 10.69
C ARG A 433 -14.50 -0.22 9.37
N GLY A 434 -15.35 -1.13 8.88
CA GLY A 434 -16.17 -0.94 7.67
C GLY A 434 -17.52 -0.29 7.96
N ARG A 435 -18.19 0.17 6.89
CA ARG A 435 -19.59 0.60 6.96
C ARG A 435 -20.52 -0.60 7.02
N ARG A 436 -21.47 -0.58 7.94
CA ARG A 436 -22.56 -1.56 8.01
C ARG A 436 -23.83 -0.99 8.62
N LEU A 437 -24.97 -1.55 8.26
CA LEU A 437 -26.23 -1.35 8.95
C LEU A 437 -26.48 -2.54 9.89
N GLY A 438 -26.42 -2.29 11.20
CA GLY A 438 -26.66 -3.34 12.19
C GLY A 438 -28.13 -3.81 12.20
N ALA A 439 -28.38 -4.99 12.76
CA ALA A 439 -29.72 -5.54 12.92
C ALA A 439 -30.66 -4.66 13.77
N ASN A 440 -30.08 -3.81 14.62
CA ASN A 440 -30.80 -2.80 15.42
C ASN A 440 -31.14 -1.50 14.64
N GLY A 441 -30.85 -1.47 13.34
CA GLY A 441 -31.05 -0.29 12.48
C GLY A 441 -30.03 0.83 12.69
N GLN A 442 -28.98 0.62 13.49
CA GLN A 442 -27.93 1.61 13.66
C GLN A 442 -26.88 1.48 12.57
N LEU A 443 -26.51 2.61 11.97
CA LEU A 443 -25.46 2.69 10.98
C LEU A 443 -24.11 2.83 11.66
N GLN A 444 -23.19 1.88 11.40
CA GLN A 444 -21.77 2.00 11.69
C GLN A 444 -21.10 2.70 10.50
N THR A 445 -20.42 3.81 10.76
CA THR A 445 -19.66 4.53 9.74
C THR A 445 -18.23 3.98 9.59
N PRO A 446 -17.65 4.03 8.38
CA PRO A 446 -16.30 3.53 8.15
C PRO A 446 -15.24 4.45 8.80
N VAL A 447 -14.13 3.84 9.20
CA VAL A 447 -12.95 4.55 9.72
C VAL A 447 -11.69 3.97 9.05
N ALA A 448 -10.83 4.86 8.58
CA ALA A 448 -9.60 4.50 7.88
C ALA A 448 -8.36 4.96 8.66
N TYR A 449 -7.25 4.21 8.48
CA TYR A 449 -5.89 4.63 8.79
C TYR A 449 -5.21 5.06 7.50
N LEU A 450 -4.67 6.28 7.46
CA LEU A 450 -3.84 6.77 6.36
C LEU A 450 -2.43 6.99 6.89
N THR A 451 -1.50 6.16 6.45
CA THR A 451 -0.15 6.08 7.00
C THR A 451 0.88 6.40 5.92
N CYS A 452 1.76 7.34 6.22
CA CYS A 452 2.89 7.73 5.38
C CYS A 452 4.20 7.71 6.19
N ASN A 453 5.32 7.96 5.52
CA ASN A 453 6.65 8.01 6.12
C ASN A 453 7.43 9.23 5.63
N PHE A 454 6.84 10.41 5.77
CA PHE A 454 7.44 11.68 5.39
C PHE A 454 8.39 12.21 6.48
N THR A 455 9.16 13.24 6.15
CA THR A 455 10.04 13.93 7.11
C THR A 455 9.20 14.62 8.18
N GLU A 456 9.54 14.40 9.46
CA GLU A 456 8.88 15.07 10.58
C GLU A 456 9.20 16.57 10.63
N PRO A 457 8.33 17.39 11.27
CA PRO A 457 8.64 18.79 11.56
C PRO A 457 9.91 18.92 12.39
N ALA A 458 10.75 19.90 12.07
CA ALA A 458 11.98 20.18 12.80
C ALA A 458 11.78 21.29 13.83
N VAL A 459 12.52 21.25 14.93
CA VAL A 459 12.60 22.34 15.90
C VAL A 459 13.94 23.04 15.71
N ILE A 460 13.94 24.29 15.24
CA ILE A 460 15.14 25.10 14.99
C ILE A 460 15.02 26.35 15.84
N ASP A 461 16.02 26.63 16.69
CA ASP A 461 16.04 27.78 17.61
C ASP A 461 14.75 27.91 18.45
N GLY A 462 14.21 26.77 18.90
CA GLY A 462 12.98 26.69 19.69
C GLY A 462 11.68 26.96 18.91
N LYS A 463 11.75 27.07 17.58
CA LYS A 463 10.59 27.22 16.71
C LYS A 463 10.35 25.95 15.91
N VAL A 464 9.10 25.51 15.88
CA VAL A 464 8.70 24.38 15.04
C VAL A 464 8.66 24.86 13.59
N GLN A 465 9.46 24.22 12.74
CA GLN A 465 9.41 24.37 11.29
C GLN A 465 8.50 23.28 10.72
N PRO A 466 7.51 23.63 9.89
CA PRO A 466 6.62 22.62 9.31
C PRO A 466 7.41 21.64 8.45
N SER A 467 6.94 20.41 8.37
CA SER A 467 7.41 19.47 7.35
C SER A 467 7.16 20.05 5.96
N LEU A 468 8.15 19.94 5.09
CA LEU A 468 8.06 20.32 3.69
C LEU A 468 8.03 19.04 2.86
N PHE A 469 7.03 18.91 1.99
CA PHE A 469 6.89 17.73 1.14
C PHE A 469 7.55 17.94 -0.21
N THR A 470 8.21 16.90 -0.70
CA THR A 470 8.53 16.82 -2.13
C THR A 470 7.23 16.67 -2.92
N HIS A 471 7.27 16.98 -4.22
CA HIS A 471 6.08 16.77 -5.06
C HIS A 471 5.68 15.29 -5.11
N ASP A 472 6.64 14.36 -5.09
CA ASP A 472 6.39 12.92 -5.00
C ASP A 472 5.68 12.52 -3.69
N GLU A 473 6.05 13.15 -2.56
CA GLU A 473 5.36 12.94 -1.27
C GLU A 473 3.92 13.50 -1.31
N VAL A 474 3.68 14.61 -1.99
CA VAL A 474 2.33 15.13 -2.24
C VAL A 474 1.51 14.11 -3.04
N ILE A 475 2.08 13.56 -4.12
CA ILE A 475 1.44 12.51 -4.92
C ILE A 475 1.12 11.29 -4.07
N THR A 476 2.04 10.85 -3.21
CA THR A 476 1.83 9.73 -2.28
C THR A 476 0.66 9.99 -1.32
N LEU A 477 0.58 11.19 -0.74
CA LEU A 477 -0.54 11.55 0.13
C LEU A 477 -1.88 11.49 -0.60
N PHE A 478 -1.95 11.99 -1.81
CA PHE A 478 -3.16 11.93 -2.66
C PHE A 478 -3.52 10.49 -3.00
N HIS A 479 -2.53 9.66 -3.27
CA HIS A 479 -2.69 8.23 -3.50
C HIS A 479 -3.37 7.54 -2.30
N GLU A 480 -2.80 7.66 -1.13
CA GLU A 480 -3.36 7.04 0.09
C GLU A 480 -4.75 7.58 0.41
N PHE A 481 -4.96 8.87 0.15
CA PHE A 481 -6.27 9.46 0.33
C PHE A 481 -7.31 8.91 -0.65
N GLY A 482 -6.90 8.54 -1.86
CA GLY A 482 -7.77 7.87 -2.84
C GLY A 482 -8.30 6.54 -2.33
N HIS A 483 -7.45 5.72 -1.71
CA HIS A 483 -7.88 4.51 -0.99
C HIS A 483 -8.84 4.83 0.16
N GLY A 484 -8.48 5.83 0.97
CA GLY A 484 -9.33 6.30 2.07
C GLY A 484 -10.71 6.73 1.62
N LEU A 485 -10.80 7.47 0.52
CA LEU A 485 -12.09 7.88 -0.06
C LEU A 485 -12.94 6.70 -0.53
N HIS A 486 -12.30 5.70 -1.15
CA HIS A 486 -12.99 4.48 -1.57
C HIS A 486 -13.59 3.76 -0.36
N HIS A 487 -12.89 3.69 0.76
CA HIS A 487 -13.38 3.11 1.99
C HIS A 487 -14.47 3.96 2.67
N MET A 488 -14.27 5.27 2.77
CA MET A 488 -15.10 6.16 3.59
C MET A 488 -16.36 6.68 2.88
N LEU A 489 -16.35 6.81 1.55
CA LEU A 489 -17.50 7.32 0.78
C LEU A 489 -18.42 6.22 0.26
N THR A 490 -18.19 4.97 0.64
CA THR A 490 -19.07 3.86 0.31
C THR A 490 -20.48 4.09 0.84
N GLN A 491 -21.47 3.65 0.09
CA GLN A 491 -22.88 3.61 0.51
C GLN A 491 -23.36 2.18 0.75
N VAL A 492 -22.48 1.19 0.62
CA VAL A 492 -22.78 -0.22 0.85
C VAL A 492 -22.82 -0.48 2.36
N ASN A 493 -23.90 -1.11 2.80
CA ASN A 493 -24.16 -1.39 4.22
C ASN A 493 -23.81 -2.82 4.64
N GLU A 494 -23.19 -3.59 3.77
CA GLU A 494 -22.79 -4.99 4.01
C GLU A 494 -21.26 -5.08 4.03
N LEU A 495 -20.68 -5.50 5.17
CA LEU A 495 -19.24 -5.46 5.45
C LEU A 495 -18.37 -6.12 4.38
N GLY A 496 -18.77 -7.29 3.90
CA GLY A 496 -17.95 -8.08 2.98
C GLY A 496 -17.70 -7.43 1.62
N VAL A 497 -18.45 -6.38 1.27
CA VAL A 497 -18.33 -5.65 0.00
C VAL A 497 -18.42 -4.12 0.19
N SER A 498 -18.26 -3.65 1.41
CA SER A 498 -18.29 -2.23 1.76
C SER A 498 -16.90 -1.61 1.63
N GLY A 499 -16.81 -0.41 1.04
CA GLY A 499 -15.55 0.29 0.87
C GLY A 499 -14.57 -0.49 0.00
N ILE A 500 -13.36 -0.72 0.50
CA ILE A 500 -12.34 -1.51 -0.22
C ILE A 500 -12.55 -3.03 -0.12
N SER A 501 -13.43 -3.48 0.78
CA SER A 501 -13.68 -4.92 0.97
C SER A 501 -14.33 -5.52 -0.27
N GLY A 502 -13.82 -6.68 -0.71
CA GLY A 502 -14.36 -7.41 -1.86
C GLY A 502 -14.08 -6.77 -3.23
N VAL A 503 -13.32 -5.68 -3.30
CA VAL A 503 -12.83 -5.11 -4.55
C VAL A 503 -11.73 -6.02 -5.12
N GLU A 504 -11.77 -6.27 -6.42
CA GLU A 504 -10.69 -7.01 -7.09
C GLU A 504 -9.36 -6.32 -6.90
N TRP A 505 -8.34 -7.07 -6.45
CA TRP A 505 -7.06 -6.48 -6.03
C TRP A 505 -6.32 -5.74 -7.16
N ASP A 506 -6.49 -6.17 -8.40
CA ASP A 506 -5.96 -5.48 -9.58
C ASP A 506 -6.77 -4.25 -10.02
N ALA A 507 -7.87 -3.95 -9.32
CA ALA A 507 -8.62 -2.70 -9.44
C ALA A 507 -8.52 -1.79 -8.21
N VAL A 508 -7.96 -2.29 -7.09
CA VAL A 508 -7.95 -1.56 -5.82
C VAL A 508 -7.19 -0.23 -5.90
N GLU A 509 -6.20 -0.15 -6.78
CA GLU A 509 -5.40 1.06 -7.02
C GLU A 509 -6.08 2.09 -7.95
N LEU A 510 -7.26 1.80 -8.49
CA LEU A 510 -7.97 2.75 -9.34
C LEU A 510 -8.23 4.09 -8.64
N PRO A 511 -8.85 4.14 -7.43
CA PRO A 511 -9.13 5.42 -6.78
C PRO A 511 -7.87 6.14 -6.27
N SER A 512 -6.85 5.40 -5.84
CA SER A 512 -5.59 5.98 -5.35
C SER A 512 -4.82 6.65 -6.48
N GLN A 513 -4.57 5.95 -7.57
CA GLN A 513 -3.87 6.47 -8.74
C GLN A 513 -4.68 7.57 -9.46
N PHE A 514 -6.01 7.47 -9.44
CA PHE A 514 -6.88 8.52 -9.96
C PHE A 514 -6.61 9.86 -9.27
N MET A 515 -6.48 9.89 -7.94
CA MET A 515 -6.23 11.10 -7.18
C MET A 515 -4.86 11.72 -7.49
N GLU A 516 -3.86 10.95 -7.85
CA GLU A 516 -2.53 11.44 -8.19
C GLU A 516 -2.54 12.47 -9.34
N ASN A 517 -3.46 12.33 -10.30
CA ASN A 517 -3.55 13.20 -11.45
C ASN A 517 -3.80 14.66 -11.07
N PHE A 518 -4.55 14.92 -9.99
CA PHE A 518 -4.84 16.27 -9.52
C PHE A 518 -3.62 17.02 -8.97
N CYS A 519 -2.54 16.32 -8.63
CA CYS A 519 -1.27 16.91 -8.23
C CYS A 519 -0.53 17.65 -9.35
N TRP A 520 -1.03 17.59 -10.58
CA TRP A 520 -0.50 18.26 -11.76
C TRP A 520 -1.41 19.36 -12.29
N GLU A 521 -2.55 19.63 -11.65
CA GLU A 521 -3.49 20.67 -12.06
C GLU A 521 -3.15 22.01 -11.40
N TRP A 522 -3.09 23.07 -12.21
CA TRP A 522 -2.81 24.43 -11.70
C TRP A 522 -3.82 24.88 -10.69
N GLU A 523 -5.10 24.68 -10.95
CA GLU A 523 -6.18 25.09 -10.05
C GLU A 523 -6.08 24.40 -8.67
N VAL A 524 -5.56 23.20 -8.61
CA VAL A 524 -5.31 22.48 -7.36
C VAL A 524 -4.06 23.02 -6.68
N LEU A 525 -2.94 23.09 -7.39
CA LEU A 525 -1.64 23.48 -6.83
C LEU A 525 -1.61 24.94 -6.37
N SER A 526 -2.29 25.84 -7.06
CA SER A 526 -2.36 27.26 -6.68
C SER A 526 -3.01 27.48 -5.32
N HIS A 527 -3.87 26.57 -4.89
CA HIS A 527 -4.58 26.65 -3.60
C HIS A 527 -3.92 25.87 -2.46
N MET A 528 -2.97 24.98 -2.77
CA MET A 528 -2.33 24.13 -1.76
C MET A 528 -0.85 24.44 -1.57
N THR A 529 -0.35 25.54 -2.08
CA THR A 529 1.05 25.93 -2.00
C THR A 529 1.23 27.25 -1.25
N ALA A 530 2.32 27.33 -0.49
CA ALA A 530 2.81 28.55 0.12
C ALA A 530 4.28 28.40 0.43
N HIS A 531 5.13 29.29 -0.07
CA HIS A 531 6.54 29.24 0.22
C HIS A 531 6.83 29.33 1.72
N ALA A 532 7.60 28.40 2.26
CA ALA A 532 7.81 28.24 3.70
C ALA A 532 8.32 29.52 4.40
N ALA A 533 9.18 30.30 3.73
CA ALA A 533 9.74 31.53 4.31
C ALA A 533 8.91 32.77 4.01
N THR A 534 8.28 32.88 2.84
CA THR A 534 7.64 34.13 2.37
C THR A 534 6.10 34.06 2.36
N GLY A 535 5.52 32.87 2.42
CA GLY A 535 4.08 32.66 2.27
C GLY A 535 3.55 32.82 0.83
N ALA A 536 4.42 33.11 -0.15
CA ALA A 536 4.01 33.27 -1.54
C ALA A 536 3.52 31.93 -2.13
N THR A 537 2.46 31.98 -2.92
CA THR A 537 1.98 30.82 -3.68
C THR A 537 2.97 30.40 -4.75
N LEU A 538 2.86 29.14 -5.20
CA LEU A 538 3.68 28.61 -6.30
C LEU A 538 3.60 29.54 -7.52
N PRO A 539 4.73 30.06 -8.03
CA PRO A 539 4.71 30.89 -9.24
C PRO A 539 4.26 30.09 -10.46
N ARG A 540 3.44 30.69 -11.32
CA ARG A 540 3.02 30.04 -12.56
C ARG A 540 4.21 29.57 -13.42
N ALA A 541 5.28 30.38 -13.47
CA ALA A 541 6.48 30.02 -14.22
C ALA A 541 7.19 28.76 -13.67
N LEU A 542 7.17 28.55 -12.35
CA LEU A 542 7.70 27.34 -11.75
C LEU A 542 6.79 26.13 -12.03
N TYR A 543 5.48 26.31 -11.91
CA TYR A 543 4.51 25.28 -12.29
C TYR A 543 4.68 24.84 -13.75
N ASP A 544 4.84 25.78 -14.69
CA ASP A 544 5.02 25.46 -16.10
C ASP A 544 6.29 24.62 -16.33
N LYS A 545 7.36 24.87 -15.57
CA LYS A 545 8.58 24.04 -15.58
C LYS A 545 8.33 22.64 -15.00
N MET A 546 7.64 22.55 -13.90
CA MET A 546 7.24 21.26 -13.31
C MET A 546 6.41 20.43 -14.30
N LEU A 547 5.44 21.06 -14.94
CA LEU A 547 4.57 20.39 -15.92
C LEU A 547 5.36 19.91 -17.15
N ALA A 548 6.32 20.71 -17.61
CA ALA A 548 7.24 20.31 -18.69
C ALA A 548 8.09 19.08 -18.32
N ALA A 549 8.43 18.95 -17.04
CA ALA A 549 9.21 17.82 -16.50
C ALA A 549 8.35 16.60 -16.09
N LYS A 550 7.03 16.67 -16.17
CA LYS A 550 6.11 15.62 -15.69
C LYS A 550 6.48 14.22 -16.18
N ASN A 551 6.85 14.11 -17.44
CA ASN A 551 7.18 12.84 -18.08
C ASN A 551 8.70 12.59 -18.17
N PHE A 552 9.49 13.32 -17.38
CA PHE A 552 10.94 13.13 -17.33
C PHE A 552 11.27 11.71 -16.89
N GLN A 553 12.00 10.97 -17.73
CA GLN A 553 12.38 9.57 -17.53
C GLN A 553 11.20 8.60 -17.31
N SER A 554 10.03 8.91 -17.82
CA SER A 554 8.86 8.03 -17.70
C SER A 554 9.06 6.65 -18.35
N GLY A 555 9.85 6.57 -19.42
CA GLY A 555 10.22 5.31 -20.06
C GLY A 555 11.02 4.41 -19.13
N MET A 556 12.06 4.93 -18.48
CA MET A 556 12.85 4.19 -17.49
C MET A 556 12.03 3.76 -16.30
N GLN A 557 11.17 4.64 -15.79
CA GLN A 557 10.28 4.33 -14.66
C GLN A 557 9.28 3.22 -15.01
N THR A 558 8.70 3.27 -16.19
CA THR A 558 7.77 2.23 -16.66
C THR A 558 8.45 0.88 -16.77
N LEU A 559 9.64 0.79 -17.35
CA LEU A 559 10.39 -0.47 -17.40
C LEU A 559 10.77 -1.01 -16.04
N ARG A 560 11.07 -0.14 -15.06
CA ARG A 560 11.34 -0.56 -13.69
C ARG A 560 10.12 -1.21 -13.04
N GLN A 561 8.93 -0.64 -13.21
CA GLN A 561 7.70 -1.22 -12.67
C GLN A 561 7.32 -2.53 -13.39
N VAL A 562 7.58 -2.62 -14.68
CA VAL A 562 7.40 -3.86 -15.45
C VAL A 562 8.39 -4.94 -14.98
N GLU A 563 9.64 -4.59 -14.68
CA GLU A 563 10.64 -5.50 -14.10
C GLU A 563 10.10 -6.15 -12.81
N PHE A 564 9.61 -5.33 -11.88
CA PHE A 564 9.06 -5.83 -10.60
C PHE A 564 7.83 -6.71 -10.80
N SER A 565 6.94 -6.31 -11.70
CA SER A 565 5.72 -7.05 -12.00
C SER A 565 5.99 -8.39 -12.68
N LEU A 566 6.93 -8.45 -13.61
CA LEU A 566 7.33 -9.69 -14.29
C LEU A 566 8.14 -10.60 -13.37
N LEU A 567 8.99 -10.04 -12.53
CA LEU A 567 9.70 -10.80 -11.51
C LEU A 567 8.72 -11.52 -10.58
N ASP A 568 7.78 -10.77 -10.02
CA ASP A 568 6.73 -11.32 -9.17
C ASP A 568 5.96 -12.43 -9.89
N MET A 569 5.52 -12.15 -11.12
CA MET A 569 4.75 -13.11 -11.89
C MET A 569 5.56 -14.39 -12.18
N HIS A 570 6.80 -14.28 -12.65
CA HIS A 570 7.64 -15.45 -12.96
C HIS A 570 8.00 -16.26 -11.71
N LEU A 571 8.22 -15.64 -10.56
CA LEU A 571 8.45 -16.36 -9.30
C LEU A 571 7.27 -17.25 -8.87
N HIS A 572 6.06 -16.92 -9.34
CA HIS A 572 4.83 -17.63 -8.96
C HIS A 572 4.20 -18.43 -10.12
N TYR A 573 4.71 -18.29 -11.34
CA TYR A 573 4.15 -18.91 -12.54
C TYR A 573 5.00 -20.07 -13.06
N ASP A 574 6.27 -19.85 -13.38
CA ASP A 574 7.14 -20.84 -14.03
C ASP A 574 8.42 -21.19 -13.23
N PHE A 575 8.71 -20.46 -12.16
CA PHE A 575 9.79 -20.82 -11.25
C PHE A 575 9.45 -22.09 -10.46
N GLN A 576 10.42 -23.02 -10.38
CA GLN A 576 10.30 -24.24 -9.60
C GLN A 576 11.15 -24.12 -8.33
N PRO A 577 10.54 -23.97 -7.12
CA PRO A 577 11.28 -23.75 -5.88
C PRO A 577 12.27 -24.87 -5.51
N ASP A 578 12.00 -26.10 -5.93
CA ASP A 578 12.87 -27.27 -5.73
C ASP A 578 13.77 -27.57 -6.95
N GLY A 579 13.72 -26.72 -7.96
CA GLY A 579 14.51 -26.84 -9.17
C GLY A 579 15.95 -26.38 -9.00
N ALA A 580 16.74 -26.47 -10.09
CA ALA A 580 18.14 -26.06 -10.12
C ALA A 580 18.33 -24.54 -10.18
N LYS A 581 17.30 -23.79 -10.62
CA LYS A 581 17.36 -22.33 -10.78
C LYS A 581 17.12 -21.64 -9.43
N THR A 582 17.94 -20.66 -9.10
CA THR A 582 17.77 -19.85 -7.91
C THR A 582 16.85 -18.64 -8.16
N VAL A 583 16.31 -18.05 -7.10
CA VAL A 583 15.54 -16.79 -7.17
C VAL A 583 16.37 -15.68 -7.83
N GLN A 584 17.66 -15.56 -7.47
CA GLN A 584 18.56 -14.56 -8.06
C GLN A 584 18.71 -14.75 -9.57
N GLN A 585 18.77 -15.98 -10.05
CA GLN A 585 18.84 -16.25 -11.49
C GLN A 585 17.57 -15.84 -12.23
N VAL A 586 16.38 -16.00 -11.63
CA VAL A 586 15.13 -15.49 -12.21
C VAL A 586 15.18 -13.97 -12.30
N ILE A 587 15.65 -13.29 -11.25
CA ILE A 587 15.81 -11.82 -11.24
C ILE A 587 16.77 -11.38 -12.35
N ASP A 588 17.91 -12.03 -12.47
CA ASP A 588 18.94 -11.70 -13.48
C ASP A 588 18.40 -11.89 -14.91
N GLU A 589 17.62 -12.95 -15.16
CA GLU A 589 16.98 -13.19 -16.45
C GLU A 589 15.94 -12.13 -16.81
N VAL A 590 15.07 -11.74 -15.86
CA VAL A 590 14.08 -10.67 -16.06
C VAL A 590 14.79 -9.35 -16.34
N ARG A 591 15.82 -9.01 -15.57
CA ARG A 591 16.63 -7.80 -15.76
C ARG A 591 17.31 -7.78 -17.12
N ALA A 592 17.95 -8.87 -17.52
CA ALA A 592 18.62 -8.97 -18.82
C ALA A 592 17.67 -8.74 -20.01
N LYS A 593 16.41 -9.15 -19.85
CA LYS A 593 15.40 -9.00 -20.92
C LYS A 593 14.70 -7.64 -20.92
N PHE A 594 14.40 -7.08 -19.75
CA PHE A 594 13.48 -5.93 -19.65
C PHE A 594 14.12 -4.66 -19.09
N SER A 595 15.18 -4.74 -18.27
CA SER A 595 15.74 -3.56 -17.61
C SER A 595 16.72 -2.80 -18.53
N ILE A 596 16.74 -1.48 -18.37
CA ILE A 596 17.76 -0.61 -18.96
C ILE A 596 18.93 -0.43 -18.00
N VAL A 597 18.63 -0.19 -16.71
CA VAL A 597 19.65 -0.11 -15.65
C VAL A 597 19.76 -1.45 -14.97
N ILE A 598 20.91 -2.11 -15.10
CA ILE A 598 21.18 -3.36 -14.40
C ILE A 598 21.87 -3.03 -13.08
N PRO A 599 21.25 -3.34 -11.93
CA PRO A 599 21.87 -3.12 -10.63
C PRO A 599 23.14 -3.93 -10.45
N PRO A 600 24.05 -3.53 -9.53
CA PRO A 600 25.24 -4.31 -9.19
C PRO A 600 24.89 -5.74 -8.73
N ALA A 601 25.80 -6.67 -8.91
CA ALA A 601 25.64 -8.09 -8.55
C ALA A 601 25.33 -8.30 -7.05
N PHE A 602 25.70 -7.37 -6.18
CA PHE A 602 25.38 -7.42 -4.75
C PHE A 602 23.95 -6.97 -4.42
N ASN A 603 23.19 -6.44 -5.37
CA ASN A 603 21.82 -5.98 -5.11
C ASN A 603 20.93 -7.18 -4.72
N ARG A 604 20.25 -7.05 -3.59
CA ARG A 604 19.33 -8.03 -2.99
C ARG A 604 17.98 -7.37 -2.66
N PHE A 605 17.47 -6.51 -3.56
CA PHE A 605 16.23 -5.77 -3.29
C PHE A 605 15.06 -6.70 -2.94
N GLN A 606 15.02 -7.92 -3.49
CA GLN A 606 14.01 -8.93 -3.19
C GLN A 606 13.92 -9.26 -1.69
N ASN A 607 15.04 -9.15 -0.97
CA ASN A 607 15.10 -9.45 0.47
C ASN A 607 14.36 -8.41 1.32
N SER A 608 14.02 -7.26 0.75
CA SER A 608 13.18 -6.23 1.37
C SER A 608 11.91 -5.92 0.57
N PHE A 609 11.59 -6.74 -0.43
CA PHE A 609 10.40 -6.56 -1.26
C PHE A 609 9.15 -7.08 -0.55
N GLY A 610 8.72 -6.35 0.47
CA GLY A 610 7.58 -6.70 1.32
C GLY A 610 6.27 -6.89 0.57
N HIS A 611 6.02 -6.14 -0.51
CA HIS A 611 4.79 -6.23 -1.29
C HIS A 611 4.43 -7.68 -1.64
N ILE A 612 5.37 -8.45 -2.20
CA ILE A 612 5.10 -9.81 -2.67
C ILE A 612 5.38 -10.90 -1.61
N PHE A 613 6.15 -10.60 -0.56
CA PHE A 613 6.50 -11.61 0.45
C PHE A 613 5.79 -11.43 1.80
N ALA A 614 5.24 -10.25 2.06
CA ALA A 614 4.54 -9.95 3.32
C ALA A 614 3.32 -9.02 3.18
N GLY A 615 3.10 -8.44 1.99
CA GLY A 615 2.13 -7.36 1.78
C GLY A 615 0.89 -7.72 0.96
N GLY A 616 0.67 -8.99 0.64
CA GLY A 616 -0.54 -9.42 -0.09
C GLY A 616 -0.48 -9.25 -1.62
N TYR A 617 0.65 -8.82 -2.19
CA TYR A 617 0.83 -8.64 -3.64
C TYR A 617 1.52 -9.83 -4.35
N ALA A 618 1.55 -11.01 -3.75
CA ALA A 618 2.12 -12.19 -4.38
C ALA A 618 1.37 -12.55 -5.68
N ALA A 619 2.09 -12.64 -6.79
CA ALA A 619 1.54 -12.74 -8.14
C ALA A 619 0.43 -11.68 -8.39
N GLY A 620 0.65 -10.50 -7.85
CA GLY A 620 -0.31 -9.40 -7.84
C GLY A 620 0.32 -8.01 -8.00
N TYR A 621 1.63 -7.88 -8.05
CA TYR A 621 2.30 -6.58 -8.19
C TYR A 621 1.95 -5.88 -9.52
N TYR A 622 1.61 -6.63 -10.56
CA TYR A 622 1.11 -6.09 -11.84
C TYR A 622 -0.12 -5.20 -11.65
N SER A 623 -0.84 -5.35 -10.54
CA SER A 623 -2.06 -4.57 -10.23
C SER A 623 -1.83 -3.07 -10.33
N TYR A 624 -0.64 -2.58 -9.96
CA TYR A 624 -0.29 -1.17 -10.11
C TYR A 624 -0.37 -0.69 -11.57
N LYS A 625 0.23 -1.42 -12.49
CA LYS A 625 0.18 -1.07 -13.91
C LYS A 625 -1.17 -1.35 -14.56
N TRP A 626 -1.83 -2.40 -14.13
CA TRP A 626 -3.18 -2.74 -14.58
C TRP A 626 -4.18 -1.64 -14.18
N ALA A 627 -4.16 -1.24 -12.92
CA ALA A 627 -5.04 -0.18 -12.42
C ALA A 627 -4.69 1.21 -12.96
N GLU A 628 -3.44 1.47 -13.37
CA GLU A 628 -3.08 2.71 -14.07
C GLU A 628 -3.81 2.87 -15.40
N VAL A 629 -4.08 1.80 -16.11
CA VAL A 629 -4.93 1.84 -17.31
C VAL A 629 -6.33 2.32 -16.94
N LEU A 630 -6.90 1.79 -15.87
CA LEU A 630 -8.22 2.19 -15.36
C LEU A 630 -8.23 3.65 -14.88
N SER A 631 -7.26 4.03 -14.06
CA SER A 631 -7.21 5.36 -13.45
C SER A 631 -6.94 6.47 -14.48
N ALA A 632 -6.04 6.24 -15.41
CA ALA A 632 -5.74 7.18 -16.49
C ALA A 632 -6.98 7.39 -17.39
N ASP A 633 -7.67 6.33 -17.75
CA ASP A 633 -8.88 6.41 -18.58
C ASP A 633 -10.07 7.02 -17.80
N ALA A 634 -10.17 6.76 -16.50
CA ALA A 634 -11.15 7.44 -15.65
C ALA A 634 -10.88 8.95 -15.55
N TYR A 635 -9.60 9.33 -15.36
CA TYR A 635 -9.23 10.75 -15.33
C TYR A 635 -9.43 11.44 -16.68
N ALA A 636 -9.26 10.74 -17.80
CA ALA A 636 -9.56 11.27 -19.13
C ALA A 636 -11.01 11.77 -19.27
N ALA A 637 -11.96 11.18 -18.53
CA ALA A 637 -13.33 11.71 -18.48
C ALA A 637 -13.41 13.10 -17.84
N PHE A 638 -12.54 13.40 -16.87
CA PHE A 638 -12.44 14.74 -16.28
C PHE A 638 -11.76 15.73 -17.22
N GLU A 639 -10.73 15.32 -17.97
CA GLU A 639 -10.11 16.14 -19.02
C GLU A 639 -11.14 16.51 -20.11
N GLU A 640 -11.96 15.55 -20.54
CA GLU A 640 -13.07 15.78 -21.46
C GLU A 640 -14.11 16.75 -20.87
N ALA A 641 -14.43 16.62 -19.60
CA ALA A 641 -15.37 17.48 -18.88
C ALA A 641 -14.83 18.90 -18.70
N GLN A 642 -13.54 19.06 -18.42
CA GLN A 642 -12.89 20.38 -18.29
C GLN A 642 -13.04 21.21 -19.56
N ALA A 643 -12.99 20.60 -20.74
CA ALA A 643 -13.23 21.25 -22.01
C ALA A 643 -14.68 21.78 -22.19
N LEU A 644 -15.63 21.25 -21.38
CA LEU A 644 -17.05 21.63 -21.39
C LEU A 644 -17.43 22.60 -20.27
N GLY A 645 -16.56 22.79 -19.27
CA GLY A 645 -16.74 23.74 -18.17
C GLY A 645 -16.97 23.09 -16.79
N GLU A 646 -17.04 23.94 -15.76
CA GLU A 646 -17.10 23.53 -14.34
C GLU A 646 -18.30 22.62 -14.01
N ASP A 647 -19.47 22.89 -14.57
CA ASP A 647 -20.67 22.07 -14.35
C ASP A 647 -20.46 20.63 -14.84
N ALA A 648 -19.78 20.46 -15.98
CA ALA A 648 -19.49 19.14 -16.52
C ALA A 648 -18.46 18.38 -15.64
N VAL A 649 -17.47 19.06 -15.08
CA VAL A 649 -16.52 18.49 -14.13
C VAL A 649 -17.24 18.04 -12.87
N SER A 650 -18.13 18.89 -12.31
CA SER A 650 -18.93 18.54 -11.13
C SER A 650 -19.81 17.32 -11.36
N GLU A 651 -20.49 17.23 -12.50
CA GLU A 651 -21.31 16.06 -12.84
C GLU A 651 -20.46 14.80 -13.05
N THR A 652 -19.27 14.94 -13.62
CA THR A 652 -18.33 13.82 -13.75
C THR A 652 -17.84 13.33 -12.37
N GLY A 653 -17.55 14.25 -11.45
CA GLY A 653 -17.21 13.91 -10.05
C GLY A 653 -18.34 13.17 -9.33
N LYS A 654 -19.58 13.62 -9.47
CA LYS A 654 -20.76 12.92 -8.91
C LYS A 654 -20.94 11.53 -9.52
N ARG A 655 -20.71 11.38 -10.82
CA ARG A 655 -20.78 10.07 -11.50
C ARG A 655 -19.66 9.15 -11.04
N TYR A 656 -18.44 9.66 -10.88
CA TYR A 656 -17.32 8.89 -10.32
C TYR A 656 -17.62 8.42 -8.89
N LEU A 657 -18.12 9.32 -8.04
CA LEU A 657 -18.57 8.98 -6.70
C LEU A 657 -19.63 7.87 -6.72
N ARG A 658 -20.65 8.00 -7.55
CA ARG A 658 -21.77 7.05 -7.61
C ARG A 658 -21.38 5.70 -8.18
N GLU A 659 -20.57 5.65 -9.24
CA GLU A 659 -20.29 4.41 -9.97
C GLU A 659 -19.03 3.68 -9.50
N ILE A 660 -18.07 4.40 -8.89
CA ILE A 660 -16.78 3.83 -8.44
C ILE A 660 -16.71 3.79 -6.91
N LEU A 661 -16.76 4.96 -6.24
CA LEU A 661 -16.47 5.01 -4.80
C LEU A 661 -17.62 4.47 -3.94
N SER A 662 -18.87 4.80 -4.29
CA SER A 662 -20.04 4.44 -3.46
C SER A 662 -20.37 2.96 -3.48
N VAL A 663 -20.00 2.25 -4.53
CA VAL A 663 -20.37 0.84 -4.74
C VAL A 663 -19.44 -0.16 -4.07
N GLY A 664 -18.24 0.27 -3.66
CA GLY A 664 -17.25 -0.61 -3.03
C GLY A 664 -17.00 -1.87 -3.87
N GLY A 665 -16.98 -3.03 -3.23
CA GLY A 665 -16.84 -4.34 -3.86
C GLY A 665 -18.17 -5.02 -4.20
N SER A 666 -19.31 -4.32 -4.10
CA SER A 666 -20.63 -4.91 -4.32
C SER A 666 -20.93 -5.26 -5.79
N ARG A 667 -20.14 -4.72 -6.70
CA ARG A 667 -20.22 -4.94 -8.15
C ARG A 667 -18.82 -5.20 -8.71
N PRO A 668 -18.64 -6.08 -9.72
CA PRO A 668 -17.35 -6.25 -10.38
C PRO A 668 -16.75 -4.92 -10.85
N ALA A 669 -15.44 -4.74 -10.68
CA ALA A 669 -14.77 -3.48 -11.00
C ALA A 669 -14.92 -3.08 -12.48
N LEU A 670 -14.89 -4.04 -13.40
CA LEU A 670 -15.12 -3.78 -14.82
C LEU A 670 -16.52 -3.21 -15.11
N GLU A 671 -17.55 -3.72 -14.42
CA GLU A 671 -18.93 -3.22 -14.54
C GLU A 671 -19.03 -1.79 -13.98
N SER A 672 -18.39 -1.52 -12.83
CA SER A 672 -18.34 -0.19 -12.23
C SER A 672 -17.63 0.81 -13.14
N PHE A 673 -16.50 0.42 -13.71
CA PHE A 673 -15.78 1.23 -14.68
C PHE A 673 -16.62 1.52 -15.94
N THR A 674 -17.27 0.50 -16.50
CA THR A 674 -18.13 0.63 -17.68
C THR A 674 -19.34 1.53 -17.39
N ALA A 675 -19.94 1.40 -16.20
CA ALA A 675 -21.04 2.29 -15.78
C ALA A 675 -20.59 3.76 -15.67
N PHE A 676 -19.35 3.99 -15.20
CA PHE A 676 -18.79 5.33 -15.14
C PHE A 676 -18.41 5.87 -16.51
N ARG A 677 -17.68 5.09 -17.33
CA ARG A 677 -17.05 5.53 -18.57
C ARG A 677 -17.92 5.36 -19.81
N GLY A 678 -18.95 4.49 -19.74
CA GLY A 678 -19.81 4.13 -20.89
C GLY A 678 -19.18 3.11 -21.84
N ARG A 679 -17.98 2.59 -21.53
CA ARG A 679 -17.22 1.61 -22.33
C ARG A 679 -16.18 0.90 -21.48
N GLU A 680 -15.58 -0.14 -22.02
CA GLU A 680 -14.43 -0.80 -21.41
C GLU A 680 -13.17 0.10 -21.38
N PRO A 681 -12.20 -0.17 -20.49
CA PRO A 681 -10.96 0.58 -20.37
C PRO A 681 -10.11 0.55 -21.65
N SER A 682 -9.40 1.64 -21.93
CA SER A 682 -8.40 1.75 -22.98
C SER A 682 -7.04 2.18 -22.42
N ILE A 683 -5.96 1.62 -22.96
CA ILE A 683 -4.57 1.99 -22.59
C ILE A 683 -4.17 3.38 -23.12
N ASP A 684 -4.92 3.96 -24.06
CA ASP A 684 -4.53 5.18 -24.78
C ASP A 684 -4.29 6.36 -23.84
N ALA A 685 -5.13 6.52 -22.79
CA ALA A 685 -4.97 7.58 -21.80
C ALA A 685 -3.66 7.41 -21.01
N LEU A 686 -3.32 6.20 -20.59
CA LEU A 686 -2.07 5.91 -19.89
C LEU A 686 -0.85 6.28 -20.76
N LEU A 687 -0.84 5.86 -22.01
CA LEU A 687 0.26 6.16 -22.93
C LEU A 687 0.41 7.67 -23.15
N ARG A 688 -0.71 8.38 -23.32
CA ARG A 688 -0.71 9.83 -23.47
C ARG A 688 -0.20 10.53 -22.20
N HIS A 689 -0.69 10.16 -21.03
CA HIS A 689 -0.28 10.74 -19.76
C HIS A 689 1.19 10.48 -19.42
N SER A 690 1.74 9.38 -19.91
CA SER A 690 3.15 9.02 -19.72
C SER A 690 4.07 9.58 -20.81
N GLY A 691 3.54 10.34 -21.77
CA GLY A 691 4.33 10.87 -22.90
C GLY A 691 4.82 9.81 -23.88
N MET A 692 4.21 8.62 -23.88
CA MET A 692 4.57 7.48 -24.75
C MET A 692 3.53 7.21 -25.85
N ALA A 693 2.57 8.10 -26.04
CA ALA A 693 1.66 8.05 -27.19
C ALA A 693 2.38 8.51 -28.45
N ALA A 694 2.24 7.75 -29.54
CA ALA A 694 2.78 8.11 -30.86
C ALA A 694 2.02 9.29 -31.49
#